data_63eba2ba1b973d9d9e65eb1d46b3cb18
#
_entry.id   63eba2ba1b973d9d9e65eb1d46b3cb18
#
_cell.length_a   1.000
_cell.length_b   1.000
_cell.length_c   1.000
_cell.angle_alpha   90.00
_cell.angle_beta   90.00
_cell.angle_gamma   90.00
#
_symmetry.space_group_name_H-M   'P 1'
#
loop_
_entity.id
_entity.type
_entity.pdbx_description
1 polymer ?
#
loop_
_entity_poly.entity_id
_entity_poly.type
_entity_poly.pdbx_seq_one_letter_code
_entity_poly.pdbx_strand_id
1 'polypeptide(L)'
;RQELLGLLLQGLAHYRETVRQEALLVTGKVLFESPILDMAETARLFALSYRKLLFLTQESSSRQDGLTFFYRAAALAHINRFIAIRRLDHGPFTFEKPRKIAFFPGTFDPFTLSHKGIVHAIRDLGFEVYLAVDEFSWSKKAQPHLIRRQIVNLSVAGDFHVHLFPDDIPVNIANPADLRRLTELFPGQKVYIVAGSDVVANASSYKAEPRPFSIHQMNHVIFRRAGEAELPAPLPISGEVIQLQLPPHLEDISSTRIRENVDLNRDISNFIDPVIQDFIYQNGLYLRDSQEKPMLGAGDLEFQWAGEPDPVLLDGLTAGQADREAVRSAISDQGDRVLLLRRTGGGDILGYIAYRSLTTSQLFGALGDTELANRIRLRASGNTLLITALAADGDQRFKDCRQLLLCELLARALEEACVYAVFCPHDRRIDSRLEDVLTRTGFLAREEGRPLWETDMHAPATLIQNLETTIQEPLSRNPRVLAAIRRSHQSLQRALARLYPGSLLLTLSADIIHQRLLEKITAYNNVPAVPTVPRVLGENMCVPYGKLLRGKMVPNTVTKTIHTDKVFSPDLSESVMEAFPYYAPIPSQIRTIKSFDRPVILVDDLMHPGFRFKTLDPILRQEGVPIRMVLVGVLSGYGKDLMNAWERPVDSVYFVPTLRQWFIEATLYPFIGGNTVRRPSSPVPGLLPGINHILPYASPVYQEPCAREAVFYLSRTCLEGALDIIRTLEQEYRILYGRNLTLSRLPEAVILPLCPDKGTCLHYDPNLSASVYLENDLEQLLRQNQ
;
A
#
# COMPACT_ATOMS: atom_id res chain seq x y z
N ARG A 1 33.18 -26.45 -19.51
CA ARG A 1 33.66 -25.67 -18.36
C ARG A 1 32.89 -24.34 -18.20
N GLN A 2 32.64 -23.61 -19.30
CA GLN A 2 31.81 -22.39 -19.25
C GLN A 2 30.38 -22.71 -18.77
N GLU A 3 29.76 -23.80 -19.20
CA GLU A 3 28.44 -24.24 -18.76
C GLU A 3 28.43 -24.53 -17.25
N LEU A 4 29.47 -25.20 -16.73
CA LEU A 4 29.60 -25.44 -15.29
C LEU A 4 29.74 -24.14 -14.51
N LEU A 5 30.49 -23.18 -15.02
CA LEU A 5 30.58 -21.84 -14.40
C LEU A 5 29.21 -21.14 -14.43
N GLY A 6 28.47 -21.23 -15.54
CA GLY A 6 27.12 -20.71 -15.64
C GLY A 6 26.18 -21.31 -14.58
N LEU A 7 26.23 -22.64 -14.38
CA LEU A 7 25.45 -23.32 -13.34
C LEU A 7 25.84 -22.88 -11.92
N LEU A 8 27.14 -22.66 -11.65
CA LEU A 8 27.61 -22.14 -10.37
C LEU A 8 27.08 -20.71 -10.12
N LEU A 9 27.12 -19.85 -11.14
CA LEU A 9 26.55 -18.50 -11.04
C LEU A 9 25.04 -18.50 -10.80
N GLN A 10 24.30 -19.43 -11.43
CA GLN A 10 22.87 -19.65 -11.12
C GLN A 10 22.68 -20.12 -9.66
N GLY A 11 23.53 -21.01 -9.18
CA GLY A 11 23.53 -21.44 -7.78
C GLY A 11 23.77 -20.28 -6.81
N LEU A 12 24.69 -19.35 -7.14
CA LEU A 12 24.94 -18.15 -6.33
C LEU A 12 23.74 -17.18 -6.29
N ALA A 13 22.92 -17.16 -7.33
CA ALA A 13 21.71 -16.36 -7.42
C ALA A 13 20.47 -17.06 -6.83
N HIS A 14 20.59 -18.35 -6.45
CA HIS A 14 19.45 -19.17 -6.08
C HIS A 14 18.69 -18.62 -4.86
N TYR A 15 17.35 -18.75 -4.85
CA TYR A 15 16.50 -18.25 -3.76
C TYR A 15 16.62 -19.06 -2.46
N ARG A 16 17.02 -20.35 -2.54
CA ARG A 16 17.29 -21.18 -1.35
C ARG A 16 18.69 -20.92 -0.82
N GLU A 17 18.77 -20.59 0.46
CA GLU A 17 20.03 -20.29 1.14
C GLU A 17 21.04 -21.44 1.07
N THR A 18 20.59 -22.67 1.29
CA THR A 18 21.43 -23.86 1.24
C THR A 18 22.14 -24.02 -0.12
N VAL A 19 21.42 -23.77 -1.21
CA VAL A 19 21.99 -23.84 -2.57
C VAL A 19 23.04 -22.74 -2.78
N ARG A 20 22.77 -21.52 -2.29
CA ARG A 20 23.76 -20.42 -2.36
C ARG A 20 25.04 -20.73 -1.58
N GLN A 21 24.89 -21.27 -0.38
CA GLN A 21 26.05 -21.66 0.48
C GLN A 21 26.90 -22.71 -0.22
N GLU A 22 26.30 -23.76 -0.75
CA GLU A 22 27.01 -24.78 -1.51
C GLU A 22 27.69 -24.22 -2.77
N ALA A 23 27.01 -23.37 -3.51
CA ALA A 23 27.54 -22.69 -4.67
C ALA A 23 28.75 -21.79 -4.31
N LEU A 24 28.69 -21.07 -3.18
CA LEU A 24 29.81 -20.27 -2.65
C LEU A 24 31.02 -21.12 -2.31
N LEU A 25 30.77 -22.24 -1.62
CA LEU A 25 31.84 -23.18 -1.25
C LEU A 25 32.54 -23.74 -2.50
N VAL A 26 31.74 -24.23 -3.46
CA VAL A 26 32.27 -24.81 -4.71
C VAL A 26 33.00 -23.74 -5.54
N THR A 27 32.44 -22.54 -5.66
CA THR A 27 33.08 -21.44 -6.39
C THR A 27 34.44 -21.06 -5.79
N GLY A 28 34.51 -20.87 -4.47
CA GLY A 28 35.76 -20.52 -3.80
C GLY A 28 36.81 -21.62 -3.90
N LYS A 29 36.44 -22.83 -3.47
CA LYS A 29 37.37 -23.92 -3.29
C LYS A 29 37.72 -24.65 -4.59
N VAL A 30 36.71 -24.99 -5.39
CA VAL A 30 36.95 -25.79 -6.61
C VAL A 30 37.43 -24.94 -7.77
N LEU A 31 36.89 -23.75 -7.96
CA LEU A 31 37.24 -22.89 -9.11
C LEU A 31 38.57 -22.15 -8.91
N PHE A 32 38.89 -21.68 -7.69
CA PHE A 32 40.03 -20.80 -7.43
C PHE A 32 41.17 -21.42 -6.62
N GLU A 33 40.99 -22.58 -6.00
CA GLU A 33 42.03 -23.26 -5.20
C GLU A 33 42.45 -24.62 -5.75
N SER A 34 41.56 -25.27 -6.52
CA SER A 34 41.82 -26.63 -7.00
C SER A 34 42.89 -26.67 -8.10
N PRO A 35 43.82 -27.65 -8.06
CA PRO A 35 44.80 -27.87 -9.11
C PRO A 35 44.24 -28.47 -10.42
N ILE A 36 42.92 -28.69 -10.48
CA ILE A 36 42.22 -29.26 -11.66
C ILE A 36 42.26 -28.29 -12.85
N LEU A 37 42.29 -26.99 -12.60
CA LEU A 37 42.39 -25.95 -13.62
C LEU A 37 43.77 -25.34 -13.58
N ASP A 38 44.36 -25.12 -14.75
CA ASP A 38 45.60 -24.34 -14.83
C ASP A 38 45.31 -22.84 -14.60
N MET A 39 46.36 -22.09 -14.34
CA MET A 39 46.27 -20.65 -14.06
C MET A 39 45.67 -19.86 -15.22
N ALA A 40 45.98 -20.23 -16.45
CA ALA A 40 45.50 -19.55 -17.65
C ALA A 40 44.01 -19.74 -17.86
N GLU A 41 43.50 -20.97 -17.65
CA GLU A 41 42.08 -21.29 -17.75
C GLU A 41 41.28 -20.61 -16.65
N THR A 42 41.78 -20.65 -15.39
CA THR A 42 41.15 -19.96 -14.27
C THR A 42 41.09 -18.44 -14.50
N ALA A 43 42.17 -17.85 -15.04
CA ALA A 43 42.19 -16.42 -15.39
C ALA A 43 41.17 -16.06 -16.48
N ARG A 44 41.01 -16.95 -17.49
CA ARG A 44 40.01 -16.78 -18.55
C ARG A 44 38.58 -16.84 -17.99
N LEU A 45 38.28 -17.85 -17.13
CA LEU A 45 36.97 -17.99 -16.52
C LEU A 45 36.67 -16.82 -15.57
N PHE A 46 37.67 -16.36 -14.83
CA PHE A 46 37.56 -15.16 -13.98
C PHE A 46 37.25 -13.91 -14.81
N ALA A 47 37.97 -13.70 -15.90
CA ALA A 47 37.73 -12.54 -16.77
C ALA A 47 36.31 -12.52 -17.37
N LEU A 48 35.71 -13.69 -17.65
CA LEU A 48 34.33 -13.80 -18.11
C LEU A 48 33.29 -13.54 -17.00
N SER A 49 33.61 -13.86 -15.75
CA SER A 49 32.62 -13.94 -14.68
C SER A 49 32.80 -12.90 -13.57
N TYR A 50 33.91 -12.16 -13.52
CA TYR A 50 34.27 -11.31 -12.37
C TYR A 50 33.18 -10.30 -11.98
N ARG A 51 32.51 -9.68 -12.94
CA ARG A 51 31.43 -8.72 -12.66
C ARG A 51 30.22 -9.41 -12.02
N LYS A 52 29.86 -10.60 -12.51
CA LYS A 52 28.78 -11.40 -11.91
C LYS A 52 29.15 -11.92 -10.53
N LEU A 53 30.38 -12.40 -10.37
CA LEU A 53 30.86 -12.82 -9.05
C LEU A 53 30.84 -11.66 -8.06
N LEU A 54 31.28 -10.47 -8.48
CA LEU A 54 31.24 -9.27 -7.65
C LEU A 54 29.81 -8.93 -7.25
N PHE A 55 28.89 -8.87 -8.22
CA PHE A 55 27.49 -8.57 -7.98
C PHE A 55 26.83 -9.60 -7.04
N LEU A 56 26.94 -10.90 -7.36
CA LEU A 56 26.31 -11.98 -6.58
C LEU A 56 26.91 -12.16 -5.19
N THR A 57 28.15 -11.77 -4.97
CA THR A 57 28.78 -11.82 -3.64
C THR A 57 28.55 -10.55 -2.82
N GLN A 58 28.24 -9.41 -3.44
CA GLN A 58 27.94 -8.16 -2.75
C GLN A 58 26.49 -8.07 -2.28
N GLU A 59 25.54 -8.66 -2.98
CA GLU A 59 24.15 -8.64 -2.54
C GLU A 59 24.02 -9.30 -1.17
N SER A 60 23.94 -8.47 -0.15
CA SER A 60 23.66 -8.88 1.22
C SER A 60 22.18 -9.13 1.35
N SER A 61 21.75 -10.35 1.12
CA SER A 61 20.51 -10.79 1.71
C SER A 61 20.67 -10.75 3.23
N SER A 62 19.84 -9.97 3.88
CA SER A 62 19.56 -9.93 5.32
C SER A 62 20.70 -10.24 6.30
N ARG A 63 20.75 -9.51 7.37
CA ARG A 63 21.61 -9.60 8.58
C ARG A 63 21.62 -10.97 9.28
N GLN A 64 21.35 -12.10 8.63
CA GLN A 64 20.68 -13.15 9.36
C GLN A 64 21.47 -14.40 9.61
N ASP A 65 22.48 -14.69 8.82
CA ASP A 65 23.20 -15.94 9.04
C ASP A 65 24.70 -15.67 9.12
N GLY A 66 25.25 -15.77 10.33
CA GLY A 66 26.70 -15.72 10.56
C GLY A 66 27.43 -16.77 9.74
N LEU A 67 26.81 -17.94 9.46
CA LEU A 67 27.36 -18.96 8.60
C LEU A 67 27.49 -18.49 7.15
N THR A 68 26.47 -17.85 6.60
CA THR A 68 26.55 -17.27 5.24
C THR A 68 27.66 -16.25 5.11
N PHE A 69 27.84 -15.42 6.14
CA PHE A 69 28.99 -14.50 6.18
C PHE A 69 30.32 -15.25 6.11
N PHE A 70 30.50 -16.33 6.87
CA PHE A 70 31.73 -17.12 6.84
C PHE A 70 31.96 -17.83 5.50
N TYR A 71 30.93 -18.41 4.89
CA TYR A 71 31.02 -19.01 3.55
C TYR A 71 31.43 -17.98 2.51
N ARG A 72 30.85 -16.79 2.56
CA ARG A 72 31.19 -15.66 1.67
C ARG A 72 32.62 -15.19 1.88
N ALA A 73 33.03 -15.00 3.14
CA ALA A 73 34.37 -14.59 3.48
C ALA A 73 35.42 -15.63 3.02
N ALA A 74 35.15 -16.92 3.17
CA ALA A 74 36.01 -18.00 2.69
C ALA A 74 36.14 -17.97 1.16
N ALA A 75 35.01 -17.88 0.41
CA ALA A 75 35.03 -17.79 -1.04
C ALA A 75 35.80 -16.58 -1.54
N LEU A 76 35.59 -15.40 -0.94
CA LEU A 76 36.32 -14.18 -1.26
C LEU A 76 37.82 -14.29 -0.95
N ALA A 77 38.21 -15.03 0.09
CA ALA A 77 39.62 -15.27 0.43
C ALA A 77 40.31 -16.12 -0.65
N HIS A 78 39.66 -17.15 -1.19
CA HIS A 78 40.19 -17.95 -2.29
C HIS A 78 40.33 -17.12 -3.60
N ILE A 79 39.32 -16.31 -3.93
CA ILE A 79 39.35 -15.40 -5.06
C ILE A 79 40.50 -14.40 -4.92
N ASN A 80 40.63 -13.77 -3.73
CA ASN A 80 41.72 -12.82 -3.47
C ASN A 80 43.10 -13.43 -3.59
N ARG A 81 43.28 -14.65 -3.05
CA ARG A 81 44.56 -15.41 -3.18
C ARG A 81 44.88 -15.64 -4.66
N PHE A 82 43.93 -16.09 -5.45
CA PHE A 82 44.08 -16.28 -6.91
C PHE A 82 44.52 -14.97 -7.59
N ILE A 83 43.83 -13.84 -7.30
CA ILE A 83 44.17 -12.54 -7.88
C ILE A 83 45.60 -12.12 -7.50
N ALA A 84 46.00 -12.33 -6.23
CA ALA A 84 47.31 -11.97 -5.75
C ALA A 84 48.43 -12.77 -6.41
N ILE A 85 48.30 -14.09 -6.51
CA ILE A 85 49.25 -14.98 -7.17
C ILE A 85 49.37 -14.62 -8.66
N ARG A 86 48.22 -14.50 -9.34
CA ARG A 86 48.20 -14.15 -10.77
C ARG A 86 48.88 -12.79 -11.05
N ARG A 87 48.69 -11.80 -10.13
CA ARG A 87 49.29 -10.49 -10.26
C ARG A 87 50.83 -10.54 -10.09
N LEU A 88 51.33 -11.36 -9.20
CA LEU A 88 52.79 -11.56 -8.97
C LEU A 88 53.45 -12.22 -10.20
N ASP A 89 52.80 -13.27 -10.72
CA ASP A 89 53.42 -14.09 -11.78
C ASP A 89 53.26 -13.50 -13.17
N HIS A 90 52.17 -12.79 -13.47
CA HIS A 90 51.77 -12.39 -14.84
C HIS A 90 51.36 -10.91 -14.91
N GLY A 91 51.46 -10.12 -13.87
CA GLY A 91 51.05 -8.73 -13.79
C GLY A 91 49.50 -8.52 -13.60
N PRO A 92 49.07 -7.27 -13.62
CA PRO A 92 47.65 -6.94 -13.35
C PRO A 92 46.69 -7.51 -14.43
N PHE A 93 45.46 -7.77 -14.04
CA PHE A 93 44.39 -8.11 -14.98
C PHE A 93 44.07 -6.92 -15.87
N THR A 94 43.98 -7.15 -17.18
CA THR A 94 43.42 -6.21 -18.15
C THR A 94 42.10 -6.75 -18.66
N PHE A 95 41.03 -5.96 -18.51
CA PHE A 95 39.70 -6.33 -18.98
C PHE A 95 39.35 -5.50 -20.21
N GLU A 96 38.90 -6.17 -21.25
CA GLU A 96 38.40 -5.48 -22.45
C GLU A 96 37.08 -4.76 -22.10
N LYS A 97 36.98 -3.50 -22.52
CA LYS A 97 35.72 -2.76 -22.39
C LYS A 97 34.83 -3.11 -23.59
N PRO A 98 33.54 -3.42 -23.32
CA PRO A 98 32.60 -3.66 -24.43
C PRO A 98 32.44 -2.39 -25.26
N ARG A 99 32.29 -2.53 -26.57
CA ARG A 99 32.10 -1.38 -27.47
C ARG A 99 30.65 -0.92 -27.56
N LYS A 100 29.71 -1.84 -27.36
CA LYS A 100 28.27 -1.61 -27.48
C LYS A 100 27.56 -2.07 -26.18
N ILE A 101 26.72 -1.20 -25.67
CA ILE A 101 25.90 -1.46 -24.48
C ILE A 101 24.44 -1.49 -24.88
N ALA A 102 23.70 -2.52 -24.48
CA ALA A 102 22.27 -2.60 -24.62
C ALA A 102 21.61 -2.42 -23.24
N PHE A 103 20.90 -1.33 -23.06
CA PHE A 103 20.10 -1.06 -21.86
C PHE A 103 18.66 -1.50 -22.11
N PHE A 104 18.22 -2.52 -21.38
CA PHE A 104 16.90 -3.13 -21.55
C PHE A 104 16.03 -2.88 -20.32
N PRO A 105 15.24 -1.78 -20.30
CA PRO A 105 14.25 -1.54 -19.27
C PRO A 105 13.00 -2.39 -19.52
N GLY A 106 12.47 -2.99 -18.47
CA GLY A 106 11.23 -3.77 -18.56
C GLY A 106 10.60 -4.03 -17.21
N THR A 107 9.28 -4.17 -17.19
CA THR A 107 8.55 -4.52 -15.97
C THR A 107 8.92 -5.93 -15.47
N PHE A 108 9.17 -6.85 -16.42
CA PHE A 108 9.60 -8.25 -16.16
C PHE A 108 8.77 -8.95 -15.07
N ASP A 109 7.47 -9.05 -15.29
CA ASP A 109 6.53 -9.53 -14.27
C ASP A 109 5.65 -10.71 -14.78
N PRO A 110 6.20 -11.94 -14.85
CA PRO A 110 7.60 -12.34 -14.67
C PRO A 110 8.48 -12.15 -15.93
N PHE A 111 9.80 -12.30 -15.75
CA PHE A 111 10.75 -12.45 -16.84
C PHE A 111 10.54 -13.81 -17.53
N THR A 112 10.39 -13.83 -18.87
CA THR A 112 9.97 -15.00 -19.66
C THR A 112 11.08 -15.53 -20.54
N LEU A 113 10.89 -16.72 -21.11
CA LEU A 113 11.80 -17.26 -22.16
C LEU A 113 11.85 -16.36 -23.40
N SER A 114 10.76 -15.63 -23.73
CA SER A 114 10.78 -14.62 -24.78
C SER A 114 11.75 -13.48 -24.46
N HIS A 115 11.72 -12.94 -23.23
CA HIS A 115 12.69 -11.93 -22.80
C HIS A 115 14.13 -12.46 -22.85
N LYS A 116 14.34 -13.71 -22.42
CA LYS A 116 15.65 -14.37 -22.46
C LYS A 116 16.15 -14.55 -23.90
N GLY A 117 15.26 -14.92 -24.81
CA GLY A 117 15.57 -15.02 -26.26
C GLY A 117 16.02 -13.69 -26.86
N ILE A 118 15.33 -12.58 -26.52
CA ILE A 118 15.75 -11.22 -26.94
C ILE A 118 17.13 -10.89 -26.40
N VAL A 119 17.38 -11.15 -25.11
CA VAL A 119 18.67 -10.90 -24.47
C VAL A 119 19.80 -11.67 -25.16
N HIS A 120 19.58 -12.95 -25.46
CA HIS A 120 20.56 -13.78 -26.16
C HIS A 120 20.82 -13.27 -27.58
N ALA A 121 19.79 -12.92 -28.33
CA ALA A 121 19.93 -12.37 -29.68
C ALA A 121 20.76 -11.07 -29.70
N ILE A 122 20.54 -10.18 -28.74
CA ILE A 122 21.30 -8.94 -28.57
C ILE A 122 22.76 -9.22 -28.16
N ARG A 123 22.97 -10.11 -27.21
CA ARG A 123 24.30 -10.55 -26.79
C ARG A 123 25.10 -11.11 -27.94
N ASP A 124 24.48 -11.96 -28.76
CA ASP A 124 25.13 -12.63 -29.90
C ASP A 124 25.53 -11.64 -31.02
N LEU A 125 24.95 -10.42 -31.03
CA LEU A 125 25.42 -9.29 -31.84
C LEU A 125 26.63 -8.56 -31.23
N GLY A 126 27.21 -9.07 -30.14
CA GLY A 126 28.40 -8.52 -29.49
C GLY A 126 28.10 -7.38 -28.50
N PHE A 127 26.87 -7.29 -27.98
CA PHE A 127 26.53 -6.35 -26.95
C PHE A 127 26.79 -6.91 -25.56
N GLU A 128 27.09 -6.02 -24.62
CA GLU A 128 26.91 -6.26 -23.23
C GLU A 128 25.52 -5.73 -22.81
N VAL A 129 24.68 -6.61 -22.25
CA VAL A 129 23.27 -6.33 -21.98
C VAL A 129 23.06 -6.02 -20.50
N TYR A 130 22.42 -4.90 -20.20
CA TYR A 130 22.03 -4.48 -18.87
C TYR A 130 20.51 -4.46 -18.74
N LEU A 131 19.97 -5.33 -17.87
CA LEU A 131 18.54 -5.46 -17.59
C LEU A 131 18.17 -4.54 -16.41
N ALA A 132 17.28 -3.59 -16.66
CA ALA A 132 16.75 -2.71 -15.62
C ALA A 132 15.30 -3.09 -15.32
N VAL A 133 15.03 -3.47 -14.05
CA VAL A 133 13.66 -3.74 -13.61
C VAL A 133 12.92 -2.41 -13.48
N ASP A 134 12.01 -2.15 -14.42
CA ASP A 134 11.33 -0.87 -14.56
C ASP A 134 10.26 -0.66 -13.47
N GLU A 135 10.30 0.50 -12.84
CA GLU A 135 9.35 0.99 -11.84
C GLU A 135 8.49 2.16 -12.34
N PHE A 136 8.62 2.56 -13.62
CA PHE A 136 7.93 3.73 -14.16
C PHE A 136 6.54 3.42 -14.74
N SER A 137 6.18 2.15 -14.89
CA SER A 137 4.82 1.73 -15.24
C SER A 137 3.90 1.90 -14.02
N TRP A 138 3.28 3.07 -13.88
CA TRP A 138 2.47 3.41 -12.71
C TRP A 138 1.03 2.87 -12.74
N SER A 139 0.50 2.47 -13.90
CA SER A 139 -0.85 1.91 -14.07
C SER A 139 -0.91 0.39 -13.85
N LYS A 140 0.17 -0.33 -14.15
CA LYS A 140 0.19 -1.79 -14.00
C LYS A 140 0.34 -2.20 -12.52
N LYS A 141 -0.40 -3.23 -12.12
CA LYS A 141 -0.15 -3.93 -10.87
C LYS A 141 0.93 -4.98 -11.14
N ALA A 142 2.07 -4.83 -10.51
CA ALA A 142 3.21 -5.74 -10.65
C ALA A 142 3.64 -6.25 -9.28
N GLN A 143 4.28 -7.43 -9.26
CA GLN A 143 4.92 -7.94 -8.04
C GLN A 143 5.94 -6.92 -7.50
N PRO A 144 6.23 -6.92 -6.20
CA PRO A 144 7.22 -6.04 -5.59
C PRO A 144 8.56 -6.06 -6.33
N HIS A 145 9.24 -4.91 -6.35
CA HIS A 145 10.47 -4.72 -7.12
C HIS A 145 11.53 -5.80 -6.90
N LEU A 146 11.83 -6.13 -5.63
CA LEU A 146 12.87 -7.12 -5.30
C LEU A 146 12.48 -8.54 -5.71
N ILE A 147 11.19 -8.88 -5.72
CA ILE A 147 10.70 -10.16 -6.24
C ILE A 147 10.97 -10.27 -7.75
N ARG A 148 10.60 -9.23 -8.52
CA ARG A 148 10.85 -9.21 -9.98
C ARG A 148 12.35 -9.21 -10.29
N ARG A 149 13.13 -8.46 -9.52
CA ARG A 149 14.59 -8.45 -9.63
C ARG A 149 15.19 -9.83 -9.35
N GLN A 150 14.69 -10.53 -8.31
CA GLN A 150 15.11 -11.91 -8.01
C GLN A 150 14.79 -12.87 -9.17
N ILE A 151 13.61 -12.76 -9.77
CA ILE A 151 13.21 -13.56 -10.94
C ILE A 151 14.17 -13.31 -12.13
N VAL A 152 14.47 -12.04 -12.44
CA VAL A 152 15.42 -11.69 -13.51
C VAL A 152 16.81 -12.24 -13.18
N ASN A 153 17.27 -12.08 -11.94
CA ASN A 153 18.58 -12.56 -11.51
C ASN A 153 18.71 -14.08 -11.67
N LEU A 154 17.71 -14.84 -11.22
CA LEU A 154 17.65 -16.30 -11.37
C LEU A 154 17.74 -16.73 -12.85
N SER A 155 17.05 -15.99 -13.72
CA SER A 155 17.00 -16.34 -15.16
C SER A 155 18.33 -16.13 -15.88
N VAL A 156 19.07 -15.06 -15.54
CA VAL A 156 20.24 -14.63 -16.34
C VAL A 156 21.57 -14.72 -15.59
N ALA A 157 21.59 -15.23 -14.34
CA ALA A 157 22.81 -15.32 -13.56
C ALA A 157 23.90 -16.15 -14.26
N GLY A 158 23.52 -17.20 -14.96
CA GLY A 158 24.43 -18.05 -15.74
C GLY A 158 24.83 -17.49 -17.11
N ASP A 159 24.18 -16.42 -17.58
CA ASP A 159 24.43 -15.86 -18.92
C ASP A 159 25.57 -14.84 -18.89
N PHE A 160 26.68 -15.10 -19.59
CA PHE A 160 27.79 -14.16 -19.71
C PHE A 160 27.40 -12.95 -20.54
N HIS A 161 28.01 -11.78 -20.26
CA HIS A 161 27.71 -10.49 -20.89
C HIS A 161 26.28 -9.98 -20.72
N VAL A 162 25.54 -10.57 -19.75
CA VAL A 162 24.20 -10.13 -19.36
C VAL A 162 24.23 -9.78 -17.88
N HIS A 163 23.86 -8.56 -17.51
CA HIS A 163 23.95 -8.04 -16.14
C HIS A 163 22.64 -7.39 -15.73
N LEU A 164 22.36 -7.37 -14.41
CA LEU A 164 21.34 -6.50 -13.88
C LEU A 164 21.88 -5.08 -13.72
N PHE A 165 21.05 -4.11 -14.10
CA PHE A 165 21.39 -2.70 -13.86
C PHE A 165 21.21 -2.37 -12.38
N PRO A 166 22.04 -1.47 -11.78
CA PRO A 166 21.94 -1.10 -10.37
C PRO A 166 20.58 -0.47 -10.01
N ASP A 167 19.98 -0.88 -8.90
CA ASP A 167 18.67 -0.40 -8.43
C ASP A 167 18.68 1.01 -7.87
N ASP A 168 19.84 1.47 -7.43
CA ASP A 168 20.03 2.80 -6.86
C ASP A 168 20.17 3.89 -7.92
N ILE A 169 20.23 3.52 -9.20
CA ILE A 169 20.30 4.41 -10.36
C ILE A 169 19.04 4.22 -11.22
N PRO A 170 17.91 4.83 -10.86
CA PRO A 170 16.71 4.77 -11.72
C PRO A 170 16.96 5.48 -13.04
N VAL A 171 16.48 4.87 -14.13
CA VAL A 171 16.57 5.43 -15.50
C VAL A 171 15.18 5.45 -16.10
N ASN A 172 14.54 6.59 -16.10
CA ASN A 172 13.28 6.81 -16.79
C ASN A 172 13.55 7.22 -18.24
N ILE A 173 13.17 6.38 -19.19
CA ILE A 173 13.38 6.66 -20.63
C ILE A 173 12.61 7.90 -21.13
N ALA A 174 11.62 8.38 -20.37
CA ALA A 174 10.92 9.63 -20.65
C ALA A 174 11.65 10.88 -20.12
N ASN A 175 12.69 10.71 -19.27
CA ASN A 175 13.43 11.79 -18.66
C ASN A 175 14.80 11.99 -19.36
N PRO A 176 15.02 13.10 -20.10
CA PRO A 176 16.30 13.37 -20.76
C PRO A 176 17.52 13.41 -19.83
N ALA A 177 17.35 13.88 -18.59
CA ALA A 177 18.43 13.91 -17.60
C ALA A 177 18.90 12.50 -17.20
N ASP A 178 17.98 11.54 -17.08
CA ASP A 178 18.31 10.15 -16.79
C ASP A 178 19.02 9.48 -17.99
N LEU A 179 18.56 9.76 -19.22
CA LEU A 179 19.21 9.23 -20.42
C LEU A 179 20.62 9.82 -20.61
N ARG A 180 20.81 11.10 -20.32
CA ARG A 180 22.14 11.71 -20.29
C ARG A 180 23.04 11.01 -19.27
N ARG A 181 22.55 10.84 -18.03
CA ARG A 181 23.30 10.13 -16.98
C ARG A 181 23.62 8.69 -17.36
N LEU A 182 22.68 7.98 -18.01
CA LEU A 182 22.92 6.63 -18.53
C LEU A 182 24.09 6.62 -19.51
N THR A 183 24.17 7.60 -20.42
CA THR A 183 25.27 7.71 -21.37
C THR A 183 26.60 8.01 -20.69
N GLU A 184 26.58 8.86 -19.66
CA GLU A 184 27.77 9.22 -18.87
C GLU A 184 28.34 8.04 -18.07
N LEU A 185 27.51 7.04 -17.68
CA LEU A 185 27.98 5.81 -17.01
C LEU A 185 28.83 4.90 -17.92
N PHE A 186 28.74 5.05 -19.24
CA PHE A 186 29.45 4.24 -20.22
C PHE A 186 30.35 5.10 -21.14
N PRO A 187 31.37 5.77 -20.62
CA PRO A 187 32.18 6.71 -21.39
C PRO A 187 32.94 6.02 -22.51
N GLY A 188 32.79 6.55 -23.75
CA GLY A 188 33.41 6.00 -24.95
C GLY A 188 32.73 4.76 -25.53
N GLN A 189 31.55 4.38 -25.04
CA GLN A 189 30.75 3.25 -25.51
C GLN A 189 29.45 3.75 -26.15
N LYS A 190 28.97 3.04 -27.17
CA LYS A 190 27.64 3.33 -27.72
C LYS A 190 26.56 2.65 -26.88
N VAL A 191 25.63 3.43 -26.35
CA VAL A 191 24.49 2.94 -25.56
C VAL A 191 23.26 2.86 -26.47
N TYR A 192 22.57 1.71 -26.44
CA TYR A 192 21.34 1.43 -27.19
C TYR A 192 20.22 1.11 -26.20
N ILE A 193 19.06 1.72 -26.41
CA ILE A 193 17.85 1.40 -25.66
C ILE A 193 17.16 0.22 -26.35
N VAL A 194 16.85 -0.83 -25.58
CA VAL A 194 16.10 -1.98 -26.08
C VAL A 194 14.61 -1.75 -25.84
N ALA A 195 13.82 -1.79 -26.89
CA ALA A 195 12.38 -1.57 -26.82
C ALA A 195 11.60 -2.48 -27.78
N GLY A 196 10.38 -2.85 -27.41
CA GLY A 196 9.43 -3.49 -28.33
C GLY A 196 8.85 -2.49 -29.32
N SER A 197 8.45 -2.96 -30.50
CA SER A 197 7.75 -2.14 -31.51
C SER A 197 6.48 -1.50 -30.96
N ASP A 198 5.75 -2.19 -30.09
CA ASP A 198 4.55 -1.72 -29.40
C ASP A 198 4.86 -0.53 -28.45
N VAL A 199 5.98 -0.55 -27.76
CA VAL A 199 6.43 0.55 -26.89
C VAL A 199 6.79 1.77 -27.72
N VAL A 200 7.52 1.60 -28.81
CA VAL A 200 7.89 2.72 -29.71
C VAL A 200 6.65 3.36 -30.34
N ALA A 201 5.65 2.57 -30.71
CA ALA A 201 4.41 3.07 -31.30
C ALA A 201 3.48 3.76 -30.29
N ASN A 202 3.43 3.32 -29.03
CA ASN A 202 2.37 3.69 -28.11
C ASN A 202 2.81 4.53 -26.90
N ALA A 203 4.07 4.43 -26.45
CA ALA A 203 4.50 5.13 -25.26
C ALA A 203 4.57 6.64 -25.45
N SER A 204 4.15 7.39 -24.43
CA SER A 204 4.11 8.85 -24.43
C SER A 204 5.49 9.49 -24.63
N SER A 205 6.55 8.82 -24.21
CA SER A 205 7.95 9.28 -24.41
C SER A 205 8.34 9.41 -25.88
N TYR A 206 7.84 8.51 -26.75
CA TYR A 206 8.09 8.57 -28.20
C TYR A 206 7.13 9.51 -28.93
N LYS A 207 6.01 9.88 -28.31
CA LYS A 207 5.03 10.84 -28.85
C LYS A 207 5.34 12.28 -28.44
N ALA A 208 6.24 12.47 -27.46
CA ALA A 208 6.66 13.79 -27.02
C ALA A 208 7.53 14.49 -28.08
N GLU A 209 7.62 15.81 -28.03
CA GLU A 209 8.52 16.55 -28.90
C GLU A 209 9.99 16.21 -28.63
N PRO A 210 10.80 16.01 -29.69
CA PRO A 210 12.22 15.75 -29.55
C PRO A 210 12.95 16.88 -28.83
N ARG A 211 13.75 16.55 -27.82
CA ARG A 211 14.57 17.45 -27.02
C ARG A 211 16.02 16.95 -26.95
N PRO A 212 17.01 17.79 -26.61
CA PRO A 212 18.36 17.31 -26.34
C PRO A 212 18.37 16.17 -25.31
N PHE A 213 19.09 15.10 -25.60
CA PHE A 213 19.16 13.87 -24.81
C PHE A 213 17.83 13.12 -24.63
N SER A 214 16.75 13.46 -25.37
CA SER A 214 15.52 12.68 -25.32
C SER A 214 15.70 11.31 -25.97
N ILE A 215 14.73 10.42 -25.73
CA ILE A 215 14.71 9.06 -26.29
C ILE A 215 14.90 9.03 -27.82
N HIS A 216 14.45 10.07 -28.51
CA HIS A 216 14.57 10.21 -29.97
C HIS A 216 16.02 10.30 -30.48
N GLN A 217 16.95 10.74 -29.61
CA GLN A 217 18.39 10.87 -30.00
C GLN A 217 19.21 9.66 -29.57
N MET A 218 18.64 8.72 -28.84
CA MET A 218 19.33 7.50 -28.41
C MET A 218 19.40 6.48 -29.55
N ASN A 219 20.44 5.63 -29.52
CA ASN A 219 20.45 4.46 -30.40
C ASN A 219 19.47 3.40 -29.86
N HIS A 220 18.93 2.59 -30.75
CA HIS A 220 17.90 1.61 -30.38
C HIS A 220 18.19 0.22 -30.89
N VAL A 221 17.77 -0.78 -30.12
CA VAL A 221 17.53 -2.14 -30.59
C VAL A 221 16.01 -2.36 -30.44
N ILE A 222 15.32 -2.47 -31.60
CA ILE A 222 13.86 -2.64 -31.63
C ILE A 222 13.55 -4.08 -31.99
N PHE A 223 12.86 -4.79 -31.13
CA PHE A 223 12.39 -6.15 -31.43
C PHE A 223 10.92 -6.14 -31.84
N ARG A 224 10.57 -6.99 -32.81
CA ARG A 224 9.21 -7.15 -33.32
C ARG A 224 8.73 -8.57 -33.07
N ARG A 225 7.41 -8.66 -32.77
CA ARG A 225 6.68 -9.92 -32.76
C ARG A 225 5.93 -10.10 -34.06
N ALA A 226 5.72 -11.35 -34.51
CA ALA A 226 4.90 -11.58 -35.69
C ALA A 226 3.47 -11.07 -35.50
N GLY A 227 2.91 -10.45 -36.56
CA GLY A 227 1.58 -9.88 -36.53
C GLY A 227 1.44 -8.47 -35.92
N GLU A 228 2.52 -7.89 -35.38
CA GLU A 228 2.50 -6.48 -34.99
C GLU A 228 2.54 -5.57 -36.23
N ALA A 229 1.83 -4.42 -36.15
CA ALA A 229 1.81 -3.42 -37.20
C ALA A 229 3.23 -2.95 -37.56
N GLU A 230 3.45 -2.60 -38.82
CA GLU A 230 4.71 -1.99 -39.23
C GLU A 230 5.00 -0.74 -38.41
N LEU A 231 6.27 -0.58 -38.05
CA LEU A 231 6.72 0.63 -37.35
C LEU A 231 6.37 1.87 -38.19
N PRO A 232 5.94 2.97 -37.57
CA PRO A 232 5.66 4.19 -38.30
C PRO A 232 6.88 4.64 -39.10
N ALA A 233 6.69 4.91 -40.35
CA ALA A 233 7.76 5.45 -41.22
C ALA A 233 7.47 6.94 -41.51
N PRO A 234 8.38 7.88 -41.20
CA PRO A 234 9.69 7.68 -40.57
C PRO A 234 9.60 7.42 -39.06
N LEU A 235 10.53 6.61 -38.54
CA LEU A 235 10.66 6.44 -37.08
C LEU A 235 11.04 7.78 -36.44
N PRO A 236 10.46 8.13 -35.26
CA PRO A 236 10.81 9.34 -34.54
C PRO A 236 12.15 9.21 -33.80
N ILE A 237 13.14 8.56 -34.41
CA ILE A 237 14.45 8.23 -33.82
C ILE A 237 15.54 8.70 -34.81
N SER A 238 16.43 9.56 -34.33
CA SER A 238 17.59 10.06 -35.09
C SER A 238 18.87 9.26 -34.83
N GLY A 239 18.89 8.43 -33.79
CA GLY A 239 19.99 7.53 -33.49
C GLY A 239 20.04 6.30 -34.40
N GLU A 240 21.08 5.48 -34.24
CA GLU A 240 21.24 4.20 -34.97
C GLU A 240 20.13 3.21 -34.50
N VAL A 241 19.46 2.54 -35.43
CA VAL A 241 18.39 1.58 -35.15
C VAL A 241 18.76 0.20 -35.66
N ILE A 242 18.77 -0.79 -34.77
CA ILE A 242 18.92 -2.20 -35.10
C ILE A 242 17.58 -2.87 -34.91
N GLN A 243 17.05 -3.53 -35.92
CA GLN A 243 15.79 -4.28 -35.82
C GLN A 243 16.09 -5.76 -35.64
N LEU A 244 15.39 -6.37 -34.66
CA LEU A 244 15.44 -7.80 -34.37
C LEU A 244 14.07 -8.41 -34.55
N GLN A 245 13.99 -9.57 -35.19
CA GLN A 245 12.77 -10.37 -35.24
C GLN A 245 12.88 -11.54 -34.28
N LEU A 246 11.85 -11.75 -33.50
CA LEU A 246 11.79 -12.88 -32.58
C LEU A 246 11.54 -14.19 -33.35
N PRO A 247 12.12 -15.30 -32.90
CA PRO A 247 11.76 -16.62 -33.40
C PRO A 247 10.27 -16.90 -33.13
N PRO A 248 9.52 -17.50 -34.06
CA PRO A 248 8.08 -17.72 -33.96
C PRO A 248 7.65 -18.44 -32.67
N HIS A 249 8.43 -19.39 -32.17
CA HIS A 249 8.12 -20.15 -30.96
C HIS A 249 8.21 -19.32 -29.65
N LEU A 250 8.81 -18.12 -29.69
CA LEU A 250 8.90 -17.21 -28.53
C LEU A 250 7.87 -16.08 -28.59
N GLU A 251 7.17 -15.89 -29.71
CA GLU A 251 6.25 -14.78 -29.93
C GLU A 251 5.00 -14.86 -29.06
N ASP A 252 4.48 -16.07 -28.85
CA ASP A 252 3.28 -16.33 -28.03
C ASP A 252 3.53 -16.29 -26.52
N ILE A 253 4.78 -16.11 -26.09
CA ILE A 253 5.13 -16.11 -24.68
C ILE A 253 5.01 -14.69 -24.12
N SER A 254 4.02 -14.46 -23.28
CA SER A 254 3.82 -13.20 -22.58
C SER A 254 3.72 -13.38 -21.06
N SER A 255 4.14 -12.36 -20.30
CA SER A 255 4.00 -12.35 -18.85
C SER A 255 2.54 -12.44 -18.40
N THR A 256 1.62 -11.86 -19.18
CA THR A 256 0.17 -11.95 -18.95
C THR A 256 -0.31 -13.39 -19.02
N ARG A 257 0.06 -14.13 -20.08
CA ARG A 257 -0.34 -15.53 -20.26
C ARG A 257 0.21 -16.43 -19.16
N ILE A 258 1.42 -16.16 -18.66
CA ILE A 258 1.99 -16.89 -17.52
C ILE A 258 1.16 -16.66 -16.26
N ARG A 259 0.81 -15.41 -15.94
CA ARG A 259 -0.01 -15.08 -14.76
C ARG A 259 -1.38 -15.73 -14.82
N GLU A 260 -2.03 -15.70 -15.99
CA GLU A 260 -3.31 -16.39 -16.22
C GLU A 260 -3.19 -17.92 -16.03
N ASN A 261 -2.11 -18.52 -16.53
CA ASN A 261 -1.89 -19.95 -16.36
C ASN A 261 -1.62 -20.34 -14.89
N VAL A 262 -0.86 -19.52 -14.16
CA VAL A 262 -0.63 -19.70 -12.71
C VAL A 262 -1.97 -19.62 -11.96
N ASP A 263 -2.79 -18.63 -12.26
CA ASP A 263 -4.10 -18.45 -11.62
C ASP A 263 -5.06 -19.62 -11.90
N LEU A 264 -5.00 -20.14 -13.12
CA LEU A 264 -5.78 -21.32 -13.54
C LEU A 264 -5.13 -22.66 -13.16
N ASN A 265 -4.00 -22.63 -12.45
CA ASN A 265 -3.22 -23.82 -12.07
C ASN A 265 -2.82 -24.69 -13.28
N ARG A 266 -2.45 -24.04 -14.40
CA ARG A 266 -1.96 -24.66 -15.62
C ARG A 266 -0.43 -24.68 -15.64
N ASP A 267 0.16 -25.58 -16.40
CA ASP A 267 1.60 -25.67 -16.58
C ASP A 267 2.17 -24.42 -17.28
N ILE A 268 3.30 -23.94 -16.77
CA ILE A 268 4.06 -22.78 -17.29
C ILE A 268 5.50 -23.16 -17.70
N SER A 269 5.87 -24.45 -17.67
CA SER A 269 7.23 -24.93 -17.91
C SER A 269 7.78 -24.52 -19.29
N ASN A 270 6.90 -24.35 -20.29
CA ASN A 270 7.27 -23.94 -21.64
C ASN A 270 7.43 -22.41 -21.83
N PHE A 271 7.16 -21.63 -20.78
CA PHE A 271 7.15 -20.16 -20.88
C PHE A 271 8.21 -19.49 -20.02
N ILE A 272 8.76 -20.23 -19.04
CA ILE A 272 9.67 -19.68 -18.03
C ILE A 272 10.73 -20.71 -17.62
N ASP A 273 11.88 -20.27 -17.12
CA ASP A 273 12.90 -21.18 -16.62
C ASP A 273 12.38 -22.04 -15.45
N PRO A 274 12.73 -23.32 -15.35
CA PRO A 274 12.24 -24.23 -14.30
C PRO A 274 12.49 -23.72 -12.88
N VAL A 275 13.64 -23.11 -12.62
CA VAL A 275 14.00 -22.57 -11.30
C VAL A 275 13.08 -21.39 -10.90
N ILE A 276 12.61 -20.65 -11.90
CA ILE A 276 11.66 -19.54 -11.67
C ILE A 276 10.26 -20.09 -11.45
N GLN A 277 9.87 -21.14 -12.16
CA GLN A 277 8.61 -21.85 -11.91
C GLN A 277 8.54 -22.31 -10.47
N ASP A 278 9.57 -22.97 -9.96
CA ASP A 278 9.67 -23.38 -8.57
C ASP A 278 9.55 -22.19 -7.60
N PHE A 279 10.24 -21.11 -7.90
CA PHE A 279 10.18 -19.89 -7.09
C PHE A 279 8.77 -19.28 -7.05
N ILE A 280 8.07 -19.22 -8.18
CA ILE A 280 6.69 -18.72 -8.27
C ILE A 280 5.75 -19.57 -7.42
N TYR A 281 5.80 -20.89 -7.57
CA TYR A 281 4.90 -21.79 -6.85
C TYR A 281 5.19 -21.87 -5.35
N GLN A 282 6.46 -21.90 -4.96
CA GLN A 282 6.84 -21.95 -3.55
C GLN A 282 6.49 -20.66 -2.78
N ASN A 283 6.47 -19.52 -3.46
CA ASN A 283 6.12 -18.24 -2.86
C ASN A 283 4.66 -17.81 -3.12
N GLY A 284 3.87 -18.63 -3.81
CA GLY A 284 2.46 -18.33 -4.11
C GLY A 284 2.27 -17.04 -4.93
N LEU A 285 3.19 -16.73 -5.85
CA LEU A 285 3.13 -15.51 -6.64
C LEU A 285 2.10 -15.62 -7.76
N TYR A 286 1.52 -14.48 -8.16
CA TYR A 286 0.57 -14.35 -9.27
C TYR A 286 -0.77 -15.06 -9.09
N LEU A 287 -1.12 -15.43 -7.85
CA LEU A 287 -2.42 -16.00 -7.55
C LEU A 287 -3.46 -14.88 -7.42
N ARG A 288 -4.46 -14.89 -8.30
CA ARG A 288 -5.60 -13.95 -8.30
C ARG A 288 -5.24 -12.47 -8.34
N ASP A 289 -4.09 -12.16 -8.92
CA ASP A 289 -3.63 -10.77 -9.06
C ASP A 289 -4.29 -10.11 -10.29
N SER A 290 -4.95 -8.97 -10.08
CA SER A 290 -5.41 -8.13 -11.18
C SER A 290 -4.21 -7.56 -11.95
N GLN A 291 -4.34 -7.39 -13.28
CA GLN A 291 -3.24 -6.87 -14.11
C GLN A 291 -3.04 -5.36 -13.97
N GLU A 292 -4.11 -4.65 -13.60
CA GLU A 292 -4.10 -3.20 -13.43
C GLU A 292 -4.46 -2.80 -12.01
N LYS A 293 -3.92 -1.68 -11.57
CA LYS A 293 -4.31 -1.09 -10.28
C LYS A 293 -5.71 -0.53 -10.40
N PRO A 294 -6.57 -0.73 -9.38
CA PRO A 294 -7.89 -0.14 -9.37
C PRO A 294 -7.77 1.39 -9.35
N MET A 295 -8.61 2.04 -10.16
CA MET A 295 -8.73 3.49 -10.18
C MET A 295 -9.69 3.94 -9.10
N LEU A 296 -9.34 5.02 -8.40
CA LEU A 296 -10.27 5.67 -7.49
C LEU A 296 -11.46 6.20 -8.29
N GLY A 297 -12.66 5.86 -7.83
CA GLY A 297 -13.92 6.32 -8.43
C GLY A 297 -14.56 7.42 -7.59
N ALA A 298 -15.43 8.20 -8.22
CA ALA A 298 -16.34 9.08 -7.51
C ALA A 298 -17.23 8.24 -6.57
N GLY A 299 -17.43 8.72 -5.34
CA GLY A 299 -18.31 8.06 -4.38
C GLY A 299 -19.78 8.11 -4.80
N ASP A 300 -20.57 7.22 -4.25
CA ASP A 300 -22.01 7.19 -4.47
C ASP A 300 -22.81 8.15 -3.57
N LEU A 301 -22.14 8.74 -2.57
CA LEU A 301 -22.74 9.56 -1.52
C LEU A 301 -22.12 10.96 -1.49
N GLU A 302 -22.96 11.96 -1.28
CA GLU A 302 -22.58 13.37 -1.18
C GLU A 302 -23.21 14.01 0.06
N PHE A 303 -22.39 14.81 0.78
CA PHE A 303 -22.85 15.61 1.90
C PHE A 303 -23.09 17.05 1.46
N GLN A 304 -24.30 17.57 1.72
CA GLN A 304 -24.67 18.94 1.37
C GLN A 304 -25.03 19.72 2.63
N TRP A 305 -24.28 20.77 2.89
CA TRP A 305 -24.57 21.74 3.95
C TRP A 305 -25.62 22.72 3.44
N ALA A 306 -26.80 22.69 4.04
CA ALA A 306 -27.92 23.55 3.69
C ALA A 306 -28.17 24.55 4.84
N GLY A 307 -28.13 25.83 4.53
CA GLY A 307 -28.42 26.87 5.54
C GLY A 307 -29.90 26.87 5.97
N GLU A 308 -30.79 26.87 4.99
CA GLU A 308 -32.25 26.81 5.18
C GLU A 308 -32.84 25.85 4.12
N PRO A 309 -32.84 24.55 4.34
CA PRO A 309 -33.46 23.62 3.40
C PRO A 309 -34.99 23.78 3.46
N ASP A 310 -35.67 23.54 2.34
CA ASP A 310 -37.13 23.43 2.34
C ASP A 310 -37.54 22.25 3.24
N PRO A 311 -38.24 22.50 4.39
CA PRO A 311 -38.61 21.45 5.31
C PRO A 311 -39.51 20.36 4.70
N VAL A 312 -40.21 20.66 3.61
CA VAL A 312 -41.08 19.72 2.88
C VAL A 312 -40.25 18.60 2.26
N LEU A 313 -39.01 18.86 1.85
CA LEU A 313 -38.11 17.82 1.30
C LEU A 313 -37.72 16.78 2.33
N LEU A 314 -37.84 17.07 3.64
CA LEU A 314 -37.49 16.18 4.74
C LEU A 314 -38.65 15.32 5.23
N ASP A 315 -39.88 15.62 4.78
CA ASP A 315 -41.11 14.94 5.25
C ASP A 315 -41.12 13.43 4.98
N GLY A 316 -40.50 12.98 3.91
CA GLY A 316 -40.40 11.56 3.57
C GLY A 316 -39.51 10.74 4.52
N LEU A 317 -38.62 11.41 5.25
CA LEU A 317 -37.64 10.79 6.15
C LEU A 317 -38.06 10.82 7.63
N THR A 318 -39.13 11.56 7.98
CA THR A 318 -39.64 11.67 9.35
C THR A 318 -40.84 10.77 9.57
N ALA A 319 -40.83 10.03 10.67
CA ALA A 319 -41.79 8.95 10.94
C ALA A 319 -43.20 9.38 11.36
N GLY A 320 -43.40 10.62 11.81
CA GLY A 320 -44.67 11.10 12.33
C GLY A 320 -45.03 12.54 11.97
N GLN A 321 -46.33 12.92 12.01
CA GLN A 321 -46.78 14.26 11.70
C GLN A 321 -46.29 15.27 12.74
N ALA A 322 -46.26 14.90 14.02
CA ALA A 322 -45.74 15.75 15.11
C ALA A 322 -44.25 16.01 14.97
N ASP A 323 -43.46 15.03 14.51
CA ASP A 323 -42.02 15.17 14.26
C ASP A 323 -41.73 16.11 13.10
N ARG A 324 -42.56 16.05 12.03
CA ARG A 324 -42.43 16.94 10.87
C ARG A 324 -42.66 18.41 11.26
N GLU A 325 -43.68 18.68 12.06
CA GLU A 325 -43.99 20.05 12.55
C GLU A 325 -42.87 20.55 13.47
N ALA A 326 -42.35 19.69 14.37
CA ALA A 326 -41.26 20.06 15.27
C ALA A 326 -39.95 20.36 14.51
N VAL A 327 -39.60 19.56 13.51
CA VAL A 327 -38.41 19.79 12.66
C VAL A 327 -38.58 21.05 11.83
N ARG A 328 -39.76 21.28 11.24
CA ARG A 328 -40.06 22.52 10.50
C ARG A 328 -39.93 23.78 11.37
N SER A 329 -40.51 23.76 12.58
CA SER A 329 -40.41 24.86 13.54
C SER A 329 -38.94 25.09 13.98
N ALA A 330 -38.18 24.03 14.21
CA ALA A 330 -36.77 24.15 14.58
C ALA A 330 -35.91 24.80 13.49
N ILE A 331 -36.13 24.44 12.23
CA ILE A 331 -35.43 25.02 11.10
C ILE A 331 -35.90 26.48 10.87
N SER A 332 -37.21 26.73 10.83
CA SER A 332 -37.78 28.06 10.47
C SER A 332 -37.69 29.07 11.62
N ASP A 333 -38.03 28.66 12.86
CA ASP A 333 -38.21 29.60 13.96
C ASP A 333 -36.99 29.67 14.87
N GLN A 334 -36.21 28.59 14.96
CA GLN A 334 -35.06 28.47 15.86
C GLN A 334 -33.71 28.59 15.16
N GLY A 335 -33.70 28.63 13.81
CA GLY A 335 -32.48 28.79 13.01
C GLY A 335 -31.56 27.56 13.00
N ASP A 336 -32.14 26.36 13.06
CA ASP A 336 -31.37 25.13 12.92
C ASP A 336 -30.78 25.05 11.51
N ARG A 337 -29.49 24.65 11.45
CA ARG A 337 -28.81 24.29 10.20
C ARG A 337 -29.03 22.82 9.91
N VAL A 338 -28.95 22.44 8.65
CA VAL A 338 -29.16 21.05 8.23
C VAL A 338 -27.99 20.55 7.37
N LEU A 339 -27.53 19.36 7.67
CA LEU A 339 -26.64 18.58 6.83
C LEU A 339 -27.45 17.47 6.17
N LEU A 340 -27.41 17.39 4.86
CA LEU A 340 -28.09 16.39 4.04
C LEU A 340 -27.08 15.34 3.56
N LEU A 341 -27.50 14.09 3.53
CA LEU A 341 -26.83 13.00 2.82
C LEU A 341 -27.65 12.65 1.57
N ARG A 342 -27.03 12.70 0.41
CA ARG A 342 -27.66 12.45 -0.90
C ARG A 342 -26.88 11.42 -1.70
N ARG A 343 -27.52 10.88 -2.73
CA ARG A 343 -26.80 10.18 -3.80
C ARG A 343 -26.10 11.19 -4.70
N THR A 344 -24.88 10.88 -5.11
CA THR A 344 -24.08 11.72 -6.02
C THR A 344 -24.85 12.01 -7.31
N GLY A 345 -24.71 13.26 -7.82
CA GLY A 345 -25.38 13.69 -9.05
C GLY A 345 -26.81 14.22 -8.87
N GLY A 346 -27.14 14.72 -7.69
CA GLY A 346 -28.47 15.35 -7.43
C GLY A 346 -29.58 14.34 -7.18
N GLY A 347 -29.24 13.09 -6.81
CA GLY A 347 -30.18 12.03 -6.49
C GLY A 347 -30.95 12.24 -5.17
N ASP A 348 -31.69 11.21 -4.78
CA ASP A 348 -32.60 11.23 -3.60
C ASP A 348 -31.85 11.59 -2.31
N ILE A 349 -32.54 12.30 -1.42
CA ILE A 349 -32.08 12.54 -0.05
C ILE A 349 -32.22 11.26 0.73
N LEU A 350 -31.11 10.77 1.29
CA LEU A 350 -31.02 9.52 2.05
C LEU A 350 -31.12 9.75 3.55
N GLY A 351 -30.88 10.97 3.99
CA GLY A 351 -30.97 11.34 5.40
C GLY A 351 -30.58 12.79 5.65
N TYR A 352 -30.86 13.26 6.87
CA TYR A 352 -30.50 14.58 7.31
C TYR A 352 -30.19 14.58 8.82
N ILE A 353 -29.44 15.60 9.24
CA ILE A 353 -29.20 15.94 10.64
C ILE A 353 -29.37 17.45 10.83
N ALA A 354 -30.23 17.84 11.82
CA ALA A 354 -30.48 19.23 12.15
C ALA A 354 -29.72 19.57 13.44
N TYR A 355 -29.10 20.77 13.46
CA TYR A 355 -28.18 21.14 14.52
C TYR A 355 -28.02 22.66 14.67
N ARG A 356 -27.53 23.08 15.84
CA ARG A 356 -27.06 24.43 16.17
C ARG A 356 -25.74 24.40 16.91
N SER A 357 -24.87 25.38 16.67
CA SER A 357 -23.72 25.65 17.51
C SER A 357 -24.11 26.72 18.54
N LEU A 358 -23.95 26.42 19.82
CA LEU A 358 -24.34 27.28 20.93
C LEU A 358 -23.11 27.80 21.65
N THR A 359 -23.08 29.12 21.89
CA THR A 359 -22.13 29.71 22.83
C THR A 359 -22.57 29.44 24.26
N THR A 360 -21.67 29.62 25.22
CA THR A 360 -21.96 29.41 26.66
C THR A 360 -23.17 30.22 27.16
N SER A 361 -23.40 31.44 26.61
CA SER A 361 -24.53 32.29 26.97
C SER A 361 -25.88 31.78 26.44
N GLN A 362 -25.88 31.04 25.34
CA GLN A 362 -27.09 30.52 24.70
C GLN A 362 -27.54 29.17 25.30
N LEU A 363 -26.67 28.46 26.05
CA LEU A 363 -26.94 27.14 26.60
C LEU A 363 -28.21 27.09 27.45
N PHE A 364 -28.38 28.07 28.35
CA PHE A 364 -29.53 28.09 29.28
C PHE A 364 -30.87 28.19 28.54
N GLY A 365 -30.95 29.08 27.56
CA GLY A 365 -32.17 29.28 26.78
C GLY A 365 -32.51 28.11 25.87
N ALA A 366 -31.46 27.50 25.23
CA ALA A 366 -31.65 26.44 24.27
C ALA A 366 -31.96 25.06 24.90
N LEU A 367 -31.36 24.73 26.04
CA LEU A 367 -31.53 23.42 26.69
C LEU A 367 -32.77 23.37 27.59
N GLY A 368 -33.21 24.53 28.13
CA GLY A 368 -34.34 24.60 29.11
C GLY A 368 -34.07 23.86 30.43
N ASP A 369 -32.81 23.50 30.68
CA ASP A 369 -32.32 22.75 31.83
C ASP A 369 -31.10 23.46 32.41
N THR A 370 -31.29 24.10 33.55
CA THR A 370 -30.28 24.92 34.23
C THR A 370 -29.13 24.08 34.78
N GLU A 371 -29.40 22.86 35.27
CA GLU A 371 -28.39 21.98 35.83
C GLU A 371 -27.47 21.44 34.73
N LEU A 372 -28.04 20.97 33.61
CA LEU A 372 -27.30 20.54 32.45
C LEU A 372 -26.44 21.68 31.88
N ALA A 373 -27.02 22.86 31.67
CA ALA A 373 -26.30 24.03 31.15
C ALA A 373 -25.13 24.43 32.06
N ASN A 374 -25.30 24.41 33.40
CA ASN A 374 -24.21 24.66 34.32
C ASN A 374 -23.11 23.58 34.27
N ARG A 375 -23.49 22.31 34.20
CA ARG A 375 -22.53 21.21 34.08
C ARG A 375 -21.69 21.30 32.82
N ILE A 376 -22.31 21.57 31.68
CA ILE A 376 -21.62 21.78 30.42
C ILE A 376 -20.69 23.00 30.53
N ARG A 377 -21.16 24.11 31.03
CA ARG A 377 -20.36 25.33 31.22
C ARG A 377 -19.11 25.11 32.07
N LEU A 378 -19.20 24.26 33.11
CA LEU A 378 -18.07 23.96 33.99
C LEU A 378 -17.02 23.05 33.30
N ARG A 379 -17.44 22.23 32.34
CA ARG A 379 -16.57 21.30 31.61
C ARG A 379 -16.07 21.80 30.28
N ALA A 380 -16.86 22.66 29.62
CA ALA A 380 -16.61 23.09 28.26
C ALA A 380 -16.15 24.56 28.19
N SER A 381 -14.92 24.77 27.78
CA SER A 381 -14.35 26.11 27.51
C SER A 381 -14.57 26.59 26.07
N GLY A 382 -15.52 26.01 25.35
CA GLY A 382 -15.82 26.33 23.93
C GLY A 382 -17.30 26.23 23.60
N ASN A 383 -17.61 26.18 22.31
CA ASN A 383 -18.97 26.04 21.82
C ASN A 383 -19.53 24.63 22.07
N THR A 384 -20.85 24.54 22.22
CA THR A 384 -21.58 23.28 22.35
C THR A 384 -22.43 23.05 21.10
N LEU A 385 -22.29 21.87 20.51
CA LEU A 385 -23.14 21.42 19.42
C LEU A 385 -24.44 20.84 19.97
N LEU A 386 -25.59 21.46 19.63
CA LEU A 386 -26.90 20.90 19.89
C LEU A 386 -27.45 20.26 18.63
N ILE A 387 -27.73 18.94 18.71
CA ILE A 387 -28.33 18.16 17.64
C ILE A 387 -29.82 17.96 18.00
N THR A 388 -30.72 18.36 17.10
CA THR A 388 -32.16 18.41 17.36
C THR A 388 -32.93 17.34 16.58
N ALA A 389 -32.38 16.84 15.47
CA ALA A 389 -32.95 15.76 14.71
C ALA A 389 -31.88 14.98 13.96
N LEU A 390 -32.08 13.68 13.83
CA LEU A 390 -31.27 12.79 12.97
C LEU A 390 -32.17 11.70 12.38
N ALA A 391 -32.37 11.74 11.08
CA ALA A 391 -33.17 10.77 10.37
C ALA A 391 -32.48 10.33 9.08
N ALA A 392 -32.61 9.06 8.74
CA ALA A 392 -32.10 8.52 7.48
C ALA A 392 -32.94 7.34 7.03
N ASP A 393 -33.10 7.21 5.71
CA ASP A 393 -33.77 6.10 5.08
C ASP A 393 -32.79 4.92 4.99
N GLY A 394 -33.01 3.92 5.82
CA GLY A 394 -32.34 2.63 5.81
C GLY A 394 -30.83 2.64 5.62
N ASP A 395 -30.28 1.43 5.46
CA ASP A 395 -28.86 1.26 5.16
C ASP A 395 -28.65 1.19 3.63
N GLN A 396 -27.81 2.05 3.12
CA GLN A 396 -27.42 2.04 1.70
C GLN A 396 -26.14 1.24 1.50
N ARG A 397 -26.20 0.17 0.70
CA ARG A 397 -25.04 -0.68 0.37
C ARG A 397 -24.20 -1.05 1.60
N PHE A 398 -24.86 -1.49 2.69
CA PHE A 398 -24.24 -1.85 3.96
C PHE A 398 -23.63 -0.67 4.74
N LYS A 399 -23.84 0.57 4.36
CA LYS A 399 -23.41 1.77 5.09
C LYS A 399 -24.55 2.30 5.97
N ASP A 400 -24.23 2.59 7.22
CA ASP A 400 -25.17 3.20 8.16
C ASP A 400 -25.22 4.72 7.93
N CYS A 401 -26.28 5.19 7.25
CA CYS A 401 -26.45 6.58 6.89
C CYS A 401 -26.55 7.53 8.09
N ARG A 402 -27.14 7.06 9.22
CA ARG A 402 -27.21 7.86 10.47
C ARG A 402 -25.82 8.07 11.05
N GLN A 403 -25.02 7.03 11.08
CA GLN A 403 -23.63 7.12 11.56
C GLN A 403 -22.80 8.06 10.69
N LEU A 404 -22.92 7.96 9.36
CA LEU A 404 -22.18 8.82 8.44
C LEU A 404 -22.54 10.30 8.67
N LEU A 405 -23.84 10.64 8.76
CA LEU A 405 -24.29 11.99 9.04
C LEU A 405 -23.78 12.52 10.37
N LEU A 406 -23.91 11.70 11.45
CA LEU A 406 -23.47 12.09 12.77
C LEU A 406 -21.97 12.35 12.82
N CYS A 407 -21.15 11.44 12.31
CA CYS A 407 -19.69 11.57 12.31
C CYS A 407 -19.22 12.74 11.43
N GLU A 408 -19.88 12.99 10.30
CA GLU A 408 -19.56 14.13 9.45
C GLU A 408 -19.84 15.46 10.15
N LEU A 409 -21.00 15.58 10.81
CA LEU A 409 -21.34 16.78 11.60
C LEU A 409 -20.35 16.98 12.76
N LEU A 410 -20.03 15.92 13.51
CA LEU A 410 -19.11 15.99 14.65
C LEU A 410 -17.68 16.36 14.21
N ALA A 411 -17.21 15.84 13.07
CA ALA A 411 -15.92 16.22 12.51
C ALA A 411 -15.89 17.73 12.17
N ARG A 412 -16.95 18.24 11.57
CA ARG A 412 -17.06 19.67 11.25
C ARG A 412 -17.15 20.55 12.50
N ALA A 413 -17.91 20.08 13.51
CA ALA A 413 -18.04 20.79 14.79
C ALA A 413 -16.69 20.91 15.53
N LEU A 414 -15.80 19.91 15.43
CA LEU A 414 -14.44 20.00 15.97
C LEU A 414 -13.62 21.11 15.29
N GLU A 415 -13.76 21.26 13.96
CA GLU A 415 -13.12 22.36 13.21
C GLU A 415 -13.66 23.73 13.64
N GLU A 416 -14.94 23.82 14.01
CA GLU A 416 -15.62 25.03 14.50
C GLU A 416 -15.44 25.25 16.02
N ALA A 417 -14.47 24.55 16.63
CA ALA A 417 -14.13 24.66 18.05
C ALA A 417 -15.27 24.28 19.03
N CYS A 418 -16.19 23.41 18.62
CA CYS A 418 -17.11 22.77 19.54
C CYS A 418 -16.37 21.74 20.40
N VAL A 419 -16.56 21.81 21.72
CA VAL A 419 -15.91 20.92 22.69
C VAL A 419 -16.87 19.97 23.37
N TYR A 420 -18.16 20.10 23.10
CA TYR A 420 -19.24 19.28 23.67
C TYR A 420 -20.35 19.08 22.65
N ALA A 421 -20.99 17.93 22.64
CA ALA A 421 -22.17 17.70 21.82
C ALA A 421 -23.31 17.12 22.68
N VAL A 422 -24.51 17.62 22.40
CA VAL A 422 -25.76 17.20 23.04
C VAL A 422 -26.75 16.83 21.94
N PHE A 423 -27.30 15.63 22.02
CA PHE A 423 -28.44 15.21 21.22
C PHE A 423 -29.71 15.34 22.03
N CYS A 424 -30.59 16.24 21.66
CA CYS A 424 -31.87 16.52 22.33
C CYS A 424 -32.97 16.54 21.26
N PRO A 425 -33.56 15.38 20.91
CA PRO A 425 -34.56 15.30 19.86
C PRO A 425 -35.85 16.01 20.23
N HIS A 426 -36.52 16.56 19.25
CA HIS A 426 -37.83 17.15 19.40
C HIS A 426 -38.89 16.11 19.77
N ASP A 427 -38.77 14.89 19.19
CA ASP A 427 -39.59 13.75 19.60
C ASP A 427 -38.97 13.04 20.84
N ARG A 428 -39.83 12.68 21.77
CA ARG A 428 -39.42 11.98 22.99
C ARG A 428 -39.08 10.48 22.74
N ARG A 429 -39.26 9.98 21.53
CA ARG A 429 -39.04 8.59 21.19
C ARG A 429 -37.80 8.42 20.32
N ILE A 430 -36.78 7.78 20.85
CA ILE A 430 -35.59 7.36 20.09
C ILE A 430 -35.76 5.89 19.77
N ASP A 431 -35.55 5.51 18.51
CA ASP A 431 -35.53 4.10 18.14
C ASP A 431 -34.22 3.43 18.59
N SER A 432 -34.26 2.12 18.82
CA SER A 432 -33.10 1.35 19.31
C SER A 432 -31.88 1.40 18.38
N ARG A 433 -32.08 1.67 17.09
CA ARG A 433 -30.98 1.81 16.12
C ARG A 433 -30.25 3.16 16.29
N LEU A 434 -31.01 4.23 16.52
CA LEU A 434 -30.42 5.55 16.80
C LEU A 434 -29.70 5.55 18.15
N GLU A 435 -30.30 4.91 19.16
CA GLU A 435 -29.66 4.70 20.47
C GLU A 435 -28.31 3.98 20.33
N ASP A 436 -28.27 2.92 19.51
CA ASP A 436 -27.03 2.19 19.22
C ASP A 436 -25.98 3.09 18.52
N VAL A 437 -26.39 3.90 17.54
CA VAL A 437 -25.49 4.83 16.85
C VAL A 437 -24.88 5.84 17.82
N LEU A 438 -25.71 6.43 18.71
CA LEU A 438 -25.24 7.39 19.71
C LEU A 438 -24.26 6.73 20.70
N THR A 439 -24.62 5.55 21.24
CA THR A 439 -23.78 4.82 22.22
C THR A 439 -22.40 4.47 21.63
N ARG A 440 -22.35 3.94 20.41
CA ARG A 440 -21.08 3.56 19.77
C ARG A 440 -20.27 4.75 19.25
N THR A 441 -20.85 5.95 19.23
CA THR A 441 -20.15 7.21 18.96
C THR A 441 -19.64 7.88 20.25
N GLY A 442 -19.93 7.29 21.42
CA GLY A 442 -19.46 7.76 22.71
C GLY A 442 -20.45 8.62 23.49
N PHE A 443 -21.69 8.79 22.99
CA PHE A 443 -22.72 9.48 23.75
C PHE A 443 -23.22 8.64 24.90
N LEU A 444 -23.47 9.28 26.04
CA LEU A 444 -24.11 8.71 27.21
C LEU A 444 -25.54 9.22 27.37
N ALA A 445 -26.46 8.31 27.61
CA ALA A 445 -27.84 8.66 27.94
C ALA A 445 -27.92 9.28 29.34
N ARG A 446 -28.78 10.27 29.51
CA ARG A 446 -29.17 10.77 30.83
C ARG A 446 -30.41 10.03 31.27
N GLU A 447 -30.39 9.47 32.49
CA GLU A 447 -31.49 8.64 33.05
C GLU A 447 -32.68 9.46 33.52
N GLU A 448 -32.54 10.77 33.81
CA GLU A 448 -33.59 11.62 34.37
C GLU A 448 -34.09 12.68 33.39
N GLY A 449 -35.41 12.75 33.17
CA GLY A 449 -36.09 13.82 32.47
C GLY A 449 -36.34 13.59 30.97
N ARG A 450 -36.00 14.55 30.10
CA ARG A 450 -36.08 14.41 28.64
C ARG A 450 -35.03 13.40 28.13
N PRO A 451 -35.32 12.63 27.07
CA PRO A 451 -34.30 11.81 26.43
C PRO A 451 -33.18 12.72 25.90
N LEU A 452 -32.03 12.64 26.53
CA LEU A 452 -30.87 13.47 26.24
C LEU A 452 -29.62 12.61 26.26
N TRP A 453 -28.79 12.85 25.25
CA TRP A 453 -27.52 12.17 25.07
C TRP A 453 -26.40 13.19 24.98
N GLU A 454 -25.31 12.96 25.66
CA GLU A 454 -24.20 13.90 25.69
C GLU A 454 -22.85 13.23 25.51
N THR A 455 -21.90 13.92 24.84
CA THR A 455 -20.53 13.45 24.68
C THR A 455 -19.54 14.60 24.80
N ASP A 456 -18.40 14.32 25.42
CA ASP A 456 -17.26 15.23 25.49
C ASP A 456 -16.42 15.12 24.21
N MET A 457 -16.23 16.23 23.52
CA MET A 457 -15.47 16.34 22.30
C MET A 457 -14.08 16.96 22.50
N HIS A 458 -13.69 17.24 23.76
CA HIS A 458 -12.45 17.96 24.05
C HIS A 458 -11.21 17.21 23.56
N ALA A 459 -11.19 15.89 23.71
CA ALA A 459 -10.10 15.04 23.28
C ALA A 459 -10.66 13.75 22.66
N PRO A 460 -11.10 13.78 21.40
CA PRO A 460 -11.73 12.64 20.75
C PRO A 460 -10.73 11.53 20.42
N ALA A 461 -11.23 10.29 20.40
CA ALA A 461 -10.56 9.19 19.68
C ALA A 461 -11.11 9.09 18.26
N THR A 462 -10.30 8.61 17.32
CA THR A 462 -10.74 8.35 15.94
C THR A 462 -10.56 6.88 15.55
N LEU A 463 -11.50 6.37 14.78
CA LEU A 463 -11.44 5.05 14.14
C LEU A 463 -11.57 5.22 12.62
N ILE A 464 -10.57 4.78 11.87
CA ILE A 464 -10.67 4.67 10.41
C ILE A 464 -11.11 3.24 10.07
N GLN A 465 -12.32 3.11 9.51
CA GLN A 465 -12.87 1.84 9.05
C GLN A 465 -12.36 1.52 7.65
N ASN A 466 -11.63 0.42 7.50
CA ASN A 466 -10.97 0.06 6.26
C ASN A 466 -10.93 -1.46 5.99
N LEU A 467 -11.72 -2.28 6.68
CA LEU A 467 -11.72 -3.73 6.50
C LEU A 467 -12.11 -4.14 5.08
N GLU A 468 -13.11 -3.49 4.47
CA GLU A 468 -13.54 -3.79 3.10
C GLU A 468 -12.39 -3.68 2.10
N THR A 469 -11.48 -2.74 2.34
CA THR A 469 -10.33 -2.49 1.46
C THR A 469 -9.22 -3.52 1.62
N THR A 470 -9.32 -4.42 2.58
CA THR A 470 -8.34 -5.50 2.83
C THR A 470 -8.71 -6.82 2.18
N ILE A 471 -9.93 -6.96 1.68
CA ILE A 471 -10.44 -8.20 1.09
C ILE A 471 -10.24 -8.19 -0.43
N GLN A 472 -9.81 -9.31 -0.99
CA GLN A 472 -9.64 -9.49 -2.44
C GLN A 472 -10.98 -9.61 -3.17
N GLU A 473 -11.03 -9.12 -4.43
CA GLU A 473 -12.16 -9.43 -5.31
C GLU A 473 -12.11 -10.91 -5.75
N PRO A 474 -13.26 -11.56 -5.94
CA PRO A 474 -14.63 -11.07 -5.85
C PRO A 474 -15.22 -11.11 -4.42
N LEU A 475 -14.51 -11.64 -3.43
CA LEU A 475 -14.97 -11.81 -2.05
C LEU A 475 -15.36 -10.48 -1.38
N SER A 476 -14.64 -9.40 -1.71
CA SER A 476 -14.94 -8.04 -1.21
C SER A 476 -16.32 -7.50 -1.62
N ARG A 477 -16.94 -8.10 -2.65
CA ARG A 477 -18.31 -7.74 -3.10
C ARG A 477 -19.37 -8.75 -2.66
N ASN A 478 -18.97 -9.80 -1.96
CA ASN A 478 -19.88 -10.83 -1.51
C ASN A 478 -20.78 -10.31 -0.38
N PRO A 479 -22.14 -10.41 -0.48
CA PRO A 479 -23.04 -9.86 0.53
C PRO A 479 -22.87 -10.45 1.94
N ARG A 480 -22.48 -11.73 2.05
CA ARG A 480 -22.25 -12.38 3.36
C ARG A 480 -20.97 -11.86 4.02
N VAL A 481 -19.92 -11.67 3.22
CA VAL A 481 -18.66 -11.08 3.70
C VAL A 481 -18.89 -9.64 4.17
N LEU A 482 -19.59 -8.83 3.36
CA LEU A 482 -19.96 -7.47 3.74
C LEU A 482 -20.82 -7.41 5.00
N ALA A 483 -21.75 -8.35 5.18
CA ALA A 483 -22.55 -8.45 6.40
C ALA A 483 -21.71 -8.81 7.63
N ALA A 484 -20.73 -9.71 7.51
CA ALA A 484 -19.80 -10.04 8.59
C ALA A 484 -18.92 -8.83 8.98
N ILE A 485 -18.37 -8.13 8.00
CA ILE A 485 -17.59 -6.90 8.23
C ILE A 485 -18.46 -5.85 8.95
N ARG A 486 -19.71 -5.66 8.54
CA ARG A 486 -20.61 -4.70 9.18
C ARG A 486 -20.89 -5.04 10.66
N ARG A 487 -21.15 -6.31 10.96
CA ARG A 487 -21.30 -6.74 12.38
C ARG A 487 -20.07 -6.42 13.20
N SER A 488 -18.92 -6.69 12.60
CA SER A 488 -17.61 -6.42 13.20
C SER A 488 -17.38 -4.93 13.44
N HIS A 489 -17.71 -4.06 12.47
CA HIS A 489 -17.68 -2.60 12.60
C HIS A 489 -18.46 -2.12 13.82
N GLN A 490 -19.71 -2.55 13.96
CA GLN A 490 -20.58 -2.13 15.06
C GLN A 490 -20.07 -2.62 16.42
N SER A 491 -19.60 -3.87 16.48
CA SER A 491 -19.06 -4.44 17.71
C SER A 491 -17.75 -3.76 18.14
N LEU A 492 -16.86 -3.48 17.19
CA LEU A 492 -15.60 -2.77 17.45
C LEU A 492 -15.86 -1.35 17.95
N GLN A 493 -16.77 -0.61 17.33
CA GLN A 493 -17.13 0.75 17.78
C GLN A 493 -17.63 0.75 19.24
N ARG A 494 -18.54 -0.18 19.58
CA ARG A 494 -19.02 -0.32 20.98
C ARG A 494 -17.87 -0.64 21.95
N ALA A 495 -16.93 -1.48 21.51
CA ALA A 495 -15.78 -1.83 22.34
C ALA A 495 -14.82 -0.65 22.53
N LEU A 496 -14.55 0.12 21.48
CA LEU A 496 -13.70 1.31 21.55
C LEU A 496 -14.35 2.43 22.36
N ALA A 497 -15.67 2.66 22.23
CA ALA A 497 -16.39 3.64 23.04
C ALA A 497 -16.32 3.34 24.55
N ARG A 498 -16.17 2.06 24.94
CA ARG A 498 -15.99 1.66 26.36
C ARG A 498 -14.60 1.96 26.91
N LEU A 499 -13.59 2.20 26.04
CA LEU A 499 -12.25 2.61 26.53
C LEU A 499 -12.29 4.00 27.19
N TYR A 500 -13.13 4.89 26.65
CA TYR A 500 -13.24 6.28 27.07
C TYR A 500 -14.72 6.67 27.20
N PRO A 501 -15.43 6.19 28.27
CA PRO A 501 -16.86 6.43 28.41
C PRO A 501 -17.22 7.92 28.44
N GLY A 502 -18.20 8.32 27.64
CA GLY A 502 -18.64 9.71 27.54
C GLY A 502 -17.74 10.63 26.72
N SER A 503 -16.67 10.10 26.12
CA SER A 503 -15.82 10.83 25.17
C SER A 503 -16.13 10.43 23.75
N LEU A 504 -16.02 11.38 22.82
CA LEU A 504 -16.30 11.17 21.40
C LEU A 504 -15.37 10.12 20.80
N LEU A 505 -15.98 9.12 20.14
CA LEU A 505 -15.33 8.22 19.19
C LEU A 505 -15.77 8.61 17.78
N LEU A 506 -14.92 9.34 17.08
CA LEU A 506 -15.17 9.76 15.70
C LEU A 506 -14.83 8.61 14.73
N THR A 507 -15.85 8.02 14.14
CA THR A 507 -15.67 6.90 13.18
C THR A 507 -15.74 7.42 11.75
N LEU A 508 -14.66 7.20 10.99
CA LEU A 508 -14.46 7.70 9.64
C LEU A 508 -14.38 6.53 8.64
N SER A 509 -15.17 6.61 7.58
CA SER A 509 -15.14 5.61 6.50
C SER A 509 -13.95 5.86 5.57
N ALA A 510 -13.16 4.83 5.30
CA ALA A 510 -12.07 4.90 4.32
C ALA A 510 -12.57 5.29 2.92
N ASP A 511 -13.77 4.86 2.53
CA ASP A 511 -14.36 5.21 1.23
C ASP A 511 -14.64 6.71 1.09
N ILE A 512 -15.17 7.35 2.15
CA ILE A 512 -15.40 8.80 2.15
C ILE A 512 -14.06 9.56 2.11
N ILE A 513 -13.07 9.08 2.87
CA ILE A 513 -11.71 9.65 2.81
C ILE A 513 -11.14 9.51 1.39
N HIS A 514 -11.29 8.35 0.73
CA HIS A 514 -10.83 8.13 -0.64
C HIS A 514 -11.49 9.10 -1.64
N GLN A 515 -12.80 9.24 -1.55
CA GLN A 515 -13.55 10.15 -2.41
C GLN A 515 -13.04 11.59 -2.27
N ARG A 516 -12.92 12.09 -1.05
CA ARG A 516 -12.46 13.45 -0.80
C ARG A 516 -10.99 13.68 -1.11
N LEU A 517 -10.14 12.68 -0.88
CA LEU A 517 -8.76 12.73 -1.35
C LEU A 517 -8.71 12.83 -2.88
N LEU A 518 -9.54 12.03 -3.59
CA LEU A 518 -9.65 12.13 -5.04
C LEU A 518 -10.01 13.55 -5.49
N GLU A 519 -11.06 14.14 -4.91
CA GLU A 519 -11.52 15.49 -5.21
C GLU A 519 -10.40 16.53 -4.98
N LYS A 520 -9.71 16.47 -3.82
CA LYS A 520 -8.61 17.38 -3.49
C LYS A 520 -7.40 17.19 -4.41
N ILE A 521 -6.97 15.95 -4.67
CA ILE A 521 -5.81 15.67 -5.54
C ILE A 521 -6.08 16.18 -6.95
N THR A 522 -7.26 15.89 -7.51
CA THR A 522 -7.62 16.32 -8.86
C THR A 522 -7.78 17.84 -8.95
N ALA A 523 -8.31 18.51 -7.92
CA ALA A 523 -8.37 19.96 -7.84
C ALA A 523 -6.96 20.58 -7.78
N TYR A 524 -6.05 20.11 -6.92
CA TYR A 524 -4.67 20.59 -6.87
C TYR A 524 -3.87 20.30 -8.14
N ASN A 525 -4.26 19.30 -8.90
CA ASN A 525 -3.64 18.92 -10.17
C ASN A 525 -4.36 19.52 -11.38
N ASN A 526 -5.45 20.26 -11.16
CA ASN A 526 -6.28 20.90 -12.18
C ASN A 526 -6.73 19.92 -13.30
N VAL A 527 -7.22 18.77 -12.90
CA VAL A 527 -7.69 17.71 -13.81
C VAL A 527 -9.08 17.20 -13.39
N PRO A 528 -9.86 16.65 -14.33
CA PRO A 528 -11.14 16.02 -13.99
C PRO A 528 -10.96 14.81 -13.07
N ALA A 529 -11.89 14.64 -12.11
CA ALA A 529 -11.93 13.45 -11.22
C ALA A 529 -12.38 12.18 -11.95
N VAL A 530 -12.85 12.28 -13.19
CA VAL A 530 -13.26 11.17 -14.05
C VAL A 530 -12.21 10.97 -15.14
N PRO A 531 -11.86 9.74 -15.50
CA PRO A 531 -10.90 9.47 -16.58
C PRO A 531 -11.33 10.11 -17.90
N THR A 532 -10.41 10.78 -18.57
CA THR A 532 -10.64 11.38 -19.90
C THR A 532 -10.12 10.50 -21.03
N VAL A 533 -10.78 10.58 -22.20
CA VAL A 533 -10.32 9.93 -23.44
C VAL A 533 -10.26 10.99 -24.54
N PRO A 534 -9.08 11.31 -25.08
CA PRO A 534 -7.76 10.84 -24.68
C PRO A 534 -7.36 11.28 -23.27
N ARG A 535 -6.48 10.52 -22.62
CA ARG A 535 -6.04 10.81 -21.24
C ARG A 535 -5.23 12.11 -21.21
N VAL A 536 -5.68 13.07 -20.40
CA VAL A 536 -4.96 14.33 -20.13
C VAL A 536 -4.37 14.25 -18.73
N LEU A 537 -3.04 14.20 -18.64
CA LEU A 537 -2.33 14.13 -17.35
C LEU A 537 -2.05 15.54 -16.81
N GLY A 538 -2.32 15.74 -15.54
CA GLY A 538 -1.94 16.95 -14.82
C GLY A 538 -0.43 17.08 -14.63
N GLU A 539 0.02 18.27 -14.22
CA GLU A 539 1.45 18.58 -14.04
C GLU A 539 2.05 17.87 -12.83
N ASN A 540 1.28 17.74 -11.75
CA ASN A 540 1.74 17.12 -10.51
C ASN A 540 1.55 15.60 -10.55
N MET A 541 2.35 14.90 -9.76
CA MET A 541 2.15 13.48 -9.50
C MET A 541 1.61 13.25 -8.08
N CYS A 542 0.80 12.22 -7.91
CA CYS A 542 0.32 11.76 -6.62
C CYS A 542 1.26 10.69 -6.06
N VAL A 543 1.74 10.89 -4.85
CA VAL A 543 2.67 9.96 -4.17
C VAL A 543 2.09 9.55 -2.82
N PRO A 544 1.25 8.50 -2.78
CA PRO A 544 0.83 7.91 -1.53
C PRO A 544 2.00 7.24 -0.80
N TYR A 545 2.10 7.47 0.51
CA TYR A 545 3.03 6.77 1.40
C TYR A 545 2.35 6.14 2.62
N GLY A 546 1.05 6.40 2.79
CA GLY A 546 0.15 5.70 3.71
C GLY A 546 -0.41 4.40 3.15
N LYS A 547 -1.31 3.75 3.92
CA LYS A 547 -1.93 2.47 3.56
C LYS A 547 -3.24 2.64 2.75
N LEU A 548 -4.00 3.72 2.95
CA LEU A 548 -5.33 3.93 2.35
C LEU A 548 -5.32 3.97 0.82
N LEU A 549 -4.37 4.68 0.20
CA LEU A 549 -4.25 4.77 -1.25
C LEU A 549 -3.23 3.79 -1.85
N ARG A 550 -2.69 2.88 -1.05
CA ARG A 550 -1.71 1.89 -1.52
C ARG A 550 -2.32 1.03 -2.63
N GLY A 551 -1.61 0.94 -3.76
CA GLY A 551 -2.04 0.12 -4.90
C GLY A 551 -3.22 0.68 -5.70
N LYS A 552 -3.68 1.89 -5.43
CA LYS A 552 -4.75 2.58 -6.18
C LYS A 552 -4.19 3.65 -7.10
N MET A 553 -4.93 4.01 -8.15
CA MET A 553 -4.61 5.10 -9.06
C MET A 553 -5.58 6.25 -8.91
N VAL A 554 -5.07 7.48 -9.12
CA VAL A 554 -5.90 8.69 -9.24
C VAL A 554 -6.12 8.98 -10.73
N PRO A 555 -7.37 9.22 -11.18
CA PRO A 555 -7.67 9.61 -12.54
C PRO A 555 -6.81 10.79 -13.01
N ASN A 556 -6.39 10.76 -14.27
CA ASN A 556 -5.65 11.84 -14.93
C ASN A 556 -4.38 12.33 -14.18
N THR A 557 -3.87 11.52 -13.26
CA THR A 557 -2.73 11.88 -12.39
C THR A 557 -1.74 10.71 -12.34
N VAL A 558 -0.47 10.98 -12.62
CA VAL A 558 0.60 9.98 -12.42
C VAL A 558 0.64 9.61 -10.94
N THR A 559 0.44 8.33 -10.62
CA THR A 559 0.34 7.87 -9.23
C THR A 559 1.40 6.80 -8.95
N LYS A 560 2.35 7.10 -8.08
CA LYS A 560 3.40 6.16 -7.67
C LYS A 560 3.54 6.15 -6.15
N THR A 561 3.34 4.99 -5.55
CA THR A 561 3.40 4.81 -4.08
C THR A 561 4.84 4.67 -3.61
N ILE A 562 5.19 5.30 -2.48
CA ILE A 562 6.35 4.95 -1.67
C ILE A 562 5.91 3.88 -0.67
N HIS A 563 6.44 2.68 -0.84
CA HIS A 563 6.08 1.54 -0.01
C HIS A 563 6.89 1.54 1.28
N THR A 564 6.26 2.06 2.34
CA THR A 564 6.82 2.08 3.69
C THR A 564 5.94 1.30 4.64
N ASP A 565 6.52 0.79 5.73
CA ASP A 565 5.78 0.22 6.84
C ASP A 565 6.46 0.51 8.17
N LYS A 566 5.67 0.43 9.24
CA LYS A 566 6.17 0.43 10.61
C LYS A 566 6.54 -0.99 10.96
N VAL A 567 7.84 -1.23 11.15
CA VAL A 567 8.40 -2.56 11.41
C VAL A 567 8.88 -2.62 12.85
N PHE A 568 8.37 -3.57 13.61
CA PHE A 568 8.76 -3.81 15.00
C PHE A 568 10.01 -4.69 15.09
N SER A 569 10.83 -4.46 16.13
CA SER A 569 11.90 -5.36 16.52
C SER A 569 11.37 -6.74 16.91
N PRO A 570 12.19 -7.80 16.88
CA PRO A 570 11.76 -9.15 17.23
C PRO A 570 11.20 -9.30 18.66
N ASP A 571 11.64 -8.48 19.59
CA ASP A 571 11.17 -8.42 20.98
C ASP A 571 9.99 -7.45 21.19
N LEU A 572 9.52 -6.79 20.12
CA LEU A 572 8.43 -5.83 20.12
C LEU A 572 8.68 -4.54 20.93
N SER A 573 9.91 -4.31 21.39
CA SER A 573 10.27 -3.16 22.23
C SER A 573 10.37 -1.86 21.43
N GLU A 574 10.80 -1.94 20.18
CA GLU A 574 11.07 -0.80 19.32
C GLU A 574 10.38 -0.95 17.96
N SER A 575 10.20 0.17 17.28
CA SER A 575 9.70 0.16 15.90
C SER A 575 10.37 1.26 15.08
N VAL A 576 10.63 0.95 13.83
CA VAL A 576 11.22 1.87 12.86
C VAL A 576 10.39 1.93 11.59
N MET A 577 10.51 3.03 10.84
CA MET A 577 9.95 3.12 9.50
C MET A 577 10.97 2.62 8.49
N GLU A 578 10.60 1.59 7.75
CA GLU A 578 11.44 0.98 6.72
C GLU A 578 10.65 0.82 5.41
N ALA A 579 11.36 0.44 4.35
CA ALA A 579 10.70 -0.02 3.14
C ALA A 579 9.85 -1.25 3.46
N PHE A 580 8.65 -1.33 2.88
CA PHE A 580 7.82 -2.53 2.99
C PHE A 580 8.60 -3.72 2.42
N PRO A 581 8.52 -4.90 3.02
CA PRO A 581 9.25 -6.08 2.55
C PRO A 581 9.10 -6.32 1.05
N TYR A 582 10.19 -6.71 0.42
CA TYR A 582 10.31 -6.93 -1.03
C TYR A 582 10.26 -5.68 -1.92
N TYR A 583 10.27 -4.46 -1.33
CA TYR A 583 10.46 -3.21 -2.07
C TYR A 583 11.87 -2.67 -1.88
N ALA A 584 12.31 -1.86 -2.84
CA ALA A 584 13.62 -1.21 -2.79
C ALA A 584 13.74 -0.29 -1.55
N PRO A 585 14.95 -0.03 -1.03
CA PRO A 585 15.16 0.91 0.07
C PRO A 585 14.51 2.28 -0.20
N ILE A 586 14.03 2.96 0.84
CA ILE A 586 13.30 4.24 0.73
C ILE A 586 14.06 5.27 -0.13
N PRO A 587 15.39 5.48 0.02
CA PRO A 587 16.11 6.41 -0.86
C PRO A 587 16.02 6.06 -2.35
N SER A 588 16.09 4.77 -2.70
CA SER A 588 15.95 4.31 -4.10
C SER A 588 14.54 4.54 -4.64
N GLN A 589 13.50 4.30 -3.82
CA GLN A 589 12.12 4.61 -4.21
C GLN A 589 11.94 6.12 -4.43
N ILE A 590 12.54 6.98 -3.59
CA ILE A 590 12.47 8.44 -3.73
C ILE A 590 13.21 8.90 -4.98
N ARG A 591 14.38 8.34 -5.30
CA ARG A 591 15.06 8.62 -6.58
C ARG A 591 14.22 8.24 -7.80
N THR A 592 13.48 7.12 -7.71
CA THR A 592 12.50 6.76 -8.75
C THR A 592 11.38 7.80 -8.88
N ILE A 593 10.85 8.33 -7.76
CA ILE A 593 9.87 9.43 -7.79
C ILE A 593 10.46 10.66 -8.47
N LYS A 594 11.69 11.05 -8.11
CA LYS A 594 12.38 12.20 -8.70
C LYS A 594 12.55 12.07 -10.22
N SER A 595 12.82 10.85 -10.72
CA SER A 595 12.98 10.57 -12.16
C SER A 595 11.73 10.85 -13.01
N PHE A 596 10.54 10.97 -12.41
CA PHE A 596 9.35 11.42 -13.12
C PHE A 596 9.38 12.91 -13.48
N ASP A 597 10.27 13.69 -12.88
CA ASP A 597 10.47 15.13 -13.11
C ASP A 597 9.17 15.94 -12.96
N ARG A 598 8.42 15.69 -11.89
CA ARG A 598 7.13 16.32 -11.59
C ARG A 598 7.06 16.79 -10.15
N PRO A 599 6.40 17.91 -9.87
CA PRO A 599 6.06 18.28 -8.49
C PRO A 599 5.15 17.22 -7.86
N VAL A 600 5.31 17.00 -6.56
CA VAL A 600 4.69 15.89 -5.84
C VAL A 600 3.57 16.36 -4.92
N ILE A 601 2.41 15.73 -5.00
CA ILE A 601 1.37 15.73 -3.98
C ILE A 601 1.57 14.47 -3.14
N LEU A 602 2.11 14.63 -1.92
CA LEU A 602 2.29 13.53 -0.97
C LEU A 602 0.96 13.21 -0.30
N VAL A 603 0.63 11.92 -0.11
CA VAL A 603 -0.65 11.53 0.52
C VAL A 603 -0.42 10.53 1.65
N ASP A 604 -0.95 10.84 2.86
CA ASP A 604 -0.93 9.95 4.03
C ASP A 604 -2.35 9.68 4.56
N ASP A 605 -2.48 8.66 5.37
CA ASP A 605 -3.75 8.24 5.99
C ASP A 605 -4.11 9.15 7.16
N LEU A 606 -3.16 9.29 8.08
CA LEU A 606 -3.32 10.04 9.32
C LEU A 606 -1.99 10.65 9.75
N MET A 607 -2.01 11.92 10.12
CA MET A 607 -0.85 12.63 10.65
C MET A 607 -1.16 13.18 12.05
N HIS A 608 -0.58 12.55 13.07
CA HIS A 608 -0.62 13.02 14.44
C HIS A 608 0.81 13.31 14.94
N PRO A 609 1.67 12.30 15.27
CA PRO A 609 3.07 12.56 15.60
C PRO A 609 3.95 12.73 14.35
N GLY A 610 3.41 12.52 13.14
CA GLY A 610 4.13 12.66 11.87
C GLY A 610 5.27 11.66 11.68
N PHE A 611 5.20 10.49 12.28
CA PHE A 611 6.29 9.52 12.34
C PHE A 611 6.81 9.11 10.95
N ARG A 612 5.91 8.80 10.02
CA ARG A 612 6.30 8.49 8.63
C ARG A 612 6.92 9.69 7.93
N PHE A 613 6.30 10.85 8.07
CA PHE A 613 6.76 12.07 7.42
C PHE A 613 8.14 12.50 7.91
N LYS A 614 8.39 12.38 9.23
CA LYS A 614 9.71 12.67 9.84
C LYS A 614 10.82 11.80 9.25
N THR A 615 10.53 10.58 8.84
CA THR A 615 11.49 9.69 8.18
C THR A 615 11.69 10.05 6.70
N LEU A 616 10.62 10.43 6.00
CA LEU A 616 10.65 10.66 4.56
C LEU A 616 11.16 12.04 4.17
N ASP A 617 10.77 13.11 4.89
CA ASP A 617 11.08 14.49 4.49
C ASP A 617 12.59 14.79 4.38
N PRO A 618 13.46 14.33 5.29
CA PRO A 618 14.90 14.53 5.13
C PRO A 618 15.46 13.92 3.84
N ILE A 619 14.97 12.74 3.45
CA ILE A 619 15.40 12.06 2.23
C ILE A 619 14.84 12.76 0.99
N LEU A 620 13.57 13.21 1.03
CA LEU A 620 12.96 14.00 -0.05
C LEU A 620 13.70 15.32 -0.27
N ARG A 621 14.13 16.00 0.80
CA ARG A 621 14.95 17.22 0.73
C ARG A 621 16.35 16.94 0.16
N GLN A 622 17.02 15.89 0.65
CA GLN A 622 18.34 15.48 0.18
C GLN A 622 18.33 15.16 -1.31
N GLU A 623 17.33 14.45 -1.78
CA GLU A 623 17.15 14.11 -3.20
C GLU A 623 16.60 15.29 -4.04
N GLY A 624 16.15 16.37 -3.42
CA GLY A 624 15.62 17.57 -4.10
C GLY A 624 14.29 17.31 -4.81
N VAL A 625 13.37 16.56 -4.18
CA VAL A 625 12.03 16.33 -4.73
C VAL A 625 11.12 17.52 -4.45
N PRO A 626 10.55 18.18 -5.47
CA PRO A 626 9.68 19.33 -5.26
C PRO A 626 8.32 18.89 -4.72
N ILE A 627 8.01 19.26 -3.46
CA ILE A 627 6.72 18.96 -2.84
C ILE A 627 5.77 20.12 -3.06
N ARG A 628 4.67 19.88 -3.76
CA ARG A 628 3.59 20.86 -3.99
C ARG A 628 2.66 20.98 -2.79
N MET A 629 2.27 19.84 -2.20
CA MET A 629 1.28 19.75 -1.13
C MET A 629 1.44 18.41 -0.38
N VAL A 630 1.11 18.41 0.89
CA VAL A 630 0.90 17.20 1.69
C VAL A 630 -0.60 17.09 1.99
N LEU A 631 -1.25 16.02 1.51
CA LEU A 631 -2.66 15.75 1.77
C LEU A 631 -2.78 14.61 2.77
N VAL A 632 -3.67 14.77 3.74
CA VAL A 632 -3.84 13.78 4.81
C VAL A 632 -5.32 13.42 4.97
N GLY A 633 -5.62 12.14 5.15
CA GLY A 633 -6.98 11.71 5.48
C GLY A 633 -7.47 12.32 6.79
N VAL A 634 -6.67 12.20 7.85
CA VAL A 634 -6.95 12.80 9.16
C VAL A 634 -5.72 13.56 9.66
N LEU A 635 -5.87 14.84 9.92
CA LEU A 635 -4.81 15.71 10.45
C LEU A 635 -5.14 16.13 11.88
N SER A 636 -4.22 15.95 12.81
CA SER A 636 -4.35 16.51 14.17
C SER A 636 -3.73 17.89 14.27
N GLY A 637 -4.06 18.64 15.32
CA GLY A 637 -3.40 19.92 15.63
C GLY A 637 -1.89 19.75 15.76
N TYR A 638 -1.44 18.70 16.45
CA TYR A 638 -0.02 18.39 16.58
C TYR A 638 0.65 18.13 15.21
N GLY A 639 -0.04 17.40 14.33
CA GLY A 639 0.43 17.18 12.95
C GLY A 639 0.51 18.49 12.16
N LYS A 640 -0.47 19.37 12.31
CA LYS A 640 -0.50 20.69 11.66
C LYS A 640 0.66 21.58 12.13
N ASP A 641 0.93 21.61 13.44
CA ASP A 641 2.05 22.36 14.02
C ASP A 641 3.40 21.84 13.50
N LEU A 642 3.58 20.53 13.39
CA LEU A 642 4.76 19.93 12.78
C LEU A 642 4.95 20.40 11.34
N MET A 643 3.90 20.38 10.53
CA MET A 643 3.97 20.80 9.13
C MET A 643 4.31 22.29 8.99
N ASN A 644 3.73 23.13 9.83
CA ASN A 644 4.04 24.55 9.90
C ASN A 644 5.51 24.78 10.30
N ALA A 645 6.00 24.09 11.32
CA ALA A 645 7.40 24.17 11.76
C ALA A 645 8.40 23.73 10.69
N TRP A 646 8.00 22.85 9.78
CA TRP A 646 8.83 22.37 8.68
C TRP A 646 8.59 23.11 7.35
N GLU A 647 7.77 24.16 7.39
CA GLU A 647 7.40 24.97 6.23
C GLU A 647 6.84 24.12 5.07
N ARG A 648 5.98 23.15 5.39
CA ARG A 648 5.33 22.28 4.42
C ARG A 648 3.85 22.62 4.29
N PRO A 649 3.36 22.94 3.09
CA PRO A 649 1.92 23.15 2.88
C PRO A 649 1.18 21.82 3.14
N VAL A 650 0.16 21.89 3.99
CA VAL A 650 -0.67 20.73 4.37
C VAL A 650 -2.15 21.05 4.25
N ASP A 651 -2.92 20.08 3.74
CA ASP A 651 -4.37 20.07 3.74
C ASP A 651 -4.89 18.68 4.13
N SER A 652 -6.12 18.59 4.59
CA SER A 652 -6.68 17.33 5.09
C SER A 652 -8.14 17.14 4.70
N VAL A 653 -8.59 15.89 4.71
CA VAL A 653 -10.03 15.58 4.59
C VAL A 653 -10.74 15.91 5.89
N TYR A 654 -10.18 15.51 7.02
CA TYR A 654 -10.68 15.81 8.36
C TYR A 654 -9.58 16.43 9.21
N PHE A 655 -9.93 17.49 9.93
CA PHE A 655 -9.06 18.12 10.91
C PHE A 655 -9.59 17.87 12.33
N VAL A 656 -8.79 17.21 13.17
CA VAL A 656 -9.12 16.89 14.57
C VAL A 656 -8.10 17.58 15.47
N PRO A 657 -8.38 18.80 15.98
CA PRO A 657 -7.39 19.63 16.68
C PRO A 657 -6.72 18.93 17.86
N THR A 658 -7.49 18.25 18.69
CA THR A 658 -7.09 17.67 19.98
C THR A 658 -7.23 16.14 19.99
N LEU A 659 -6.70 15.49 18.95
CA LEU A 659 -6.78 14.04 18.82
C LEU A 659 -6.07 13.32 19.98
N ARG A 660 -6.83 12.53 20.78
CA ARG A 660 -6.30 11.73 21.89
C ARG A 660 -5.66 10.43 21.41
N GLN A 661 -6.39 9.68 20.62
CA GLN A 661 -6.01 8.34 20.17
C GLN A 661 -6.56 8.07 18.78
N TRP A 662 -5.87 7.24 18.01
CA TRP A 662 -6.38 6.79 16.71
C TRP A 662 -6.27 5.28 16.56
N PHE A 663 -7.22 4.73 15.82
CA PHE A 663 -7.27 3.33 15.47
C PHE A 663 -7.45 3.18 13.95
N ILE A 664 -6.69 2.29 13.35
CA ILE A 664 -6.91 1.83 11.98
C ILE A 664 -7.45 0.42 12.11
N GLU A 665 -8.70 0.23 11.72
CA GLU A 665 -9.47 -0.97 12.02
C GLU A 665 -8.75 -2.27 11.67
N ALA A 666 -8.28 -2.41 10.42
CA ALA A 666 -7.61 -3.63 9.97
C ALA A 666 -6.39 -4.02 10.82
N THR A 667 -5.73 -3.06 11.51
CA THR A 667 -4.57 -3.38 12.36
C THR A 667 -4.94 -4.11 13.65
N LEU A 668 -6.22 -4.12 14.02
CA LEU A 668 -6.72 -4.79 15.21
C LEU A 668 -7.17 -6.24 14.94
N TYR A 669 -7.27 -6.65 13.67
CA TYR A 669 -7.79 -7.96 13.27
C TYR A 669 -6.66 -8.90 12.85
N PRO A 670 -6.34 -9.93 13.65
CA PRO A 670 -5.30 -10.92 13.33
C PRO A 670 -5.61 -11.65 12.03
N PHE A 671 -4.58 -12.03 11.29
CA PHE A 671 -4.62 -12.64 9.95
C PHE A 671 -5.20 -11.76 8.83
N ILE A 672 -5.93 -10.69 9.14
CA ILE A 672 -6.46 -9.74 8.16
C ILE A 672 -5.52 -8.54 8.01
N GLY A 673 -4.93 -8.07 9.12
CA GLY A 673 -4.00 -6.96 9.13
C GLY A 673 -3.12 -6.96 10.38
N GLY A 674 -2.46 -5.83 10.64
CA GLY A 674 -1.52 -5.67 11.75
C GLY A 674 -0.39 -4.71 11.39
N ASN A 675 0.69 -4.74 12.18
CA ASN A 675 1.96 -4.12 11.89
C ASN A 675 3.03 -5.19 11.69
N THR A 676 3.97 -4.98 10.79
CA THR A 676 5.01 -5.96 10.46
C THR A 676 6.01 -6.11 11.60
N VAL A 677 6.45 -7.35 11.85
CA VAL A 677 7.53 -7.68 12.79
C VAL A 677 8.74 -8.16 11.99
N ARG A 678 9.94 -7.73 12.35
CA ARG A 678 11.17 -8.18 11.70
C ARG A 678 11.52 -9.59 12.15
N ARG A 679 11.46 -10.55 11.23
CA ARG A 679 11.89 -11.93 11.46
C ARG A 679 12.79 -12.43 10.33
N PRO A 680 13.68 -13.41 10.61
CA PRO A 680 14.55 -14.01 9.61
C PRO A 680 13.81 -14.70 8.48
N SER A 681 12.69 -15.33 8.77
CA SER A 681 11.88 -16.09 7.82
C SER A 681 10.41 -15.76 7.97
N SER A 682 9.66 -15.91 6.89
CA SER A 682 8.20 -15.86 6.93
C SER A 682 7.65 -17.05 7.72
N PRO A 683 6.63 -16.87 8.58
CA PRO A 683 6.00 -17.96 9.33
C PRO A 683 5.28 -18.97 8.41
N VAL A 684 4.79 -18.49 7.27
CA VAL A 684 4.20 -19.28 6.19
C VAL A 684 4.63 -18.61 4.87
N PRO A 685 4.93 -19.36 3.80
CA PRO A 685 5.20 -18.78 2.49
C PRO A 685 4.10 -17.80 2.06
N GLY A 686 4.49 -16.60 1.64
CA GLY A 686 3.55 -15.55 1.24
C GLY A 686 2.92 -14.73 2.37
N LEU A 687 3.12 -15.09 3.65
CA LEU A 687 2.62 -14.34 4.81
C LEU A 687 3.76 -13.73 5.62
N LEU A 688 3.64 -12.45 5.93
CA LEU A 688 4.60 -11.77 6.80
C LEU A 688 4.23 -11.95 8.28
N PRO A 689 5.21 -11.97 9.19
CA PRO A 689 4.94 -11.92 10.62
C PRO A 689 4.41 -10.53 11.00
N GLY A 690 3.35 -10.51 11.80
CA GLY A 690 2.69 -9.28 12.20
C GLY A 690 2.34 -9.24 13.68
N ILE A 691 2.06 -8.05 14.19
CA ILE A 691 1.59 -7.84 15.55
C ILE A 691 0.28 -7.04 15.55
N ASN A 692 -0.66 -7.50 16.34
CA ASN A 692 -1.90 -6.81 16.64
C ASN A 692 -1.82 -6.32 18.10
N HIS A 693 -2.08 -5.03 18.32
CA HIS A 693 -2.01 -4.42 19.66
C HIS A 693 -3.29 -4.70 20.47
N ILE A 694 -3.59 -5.97 20.63
CA ILE A 694 -4.68 -6.54 21.44
C ILE A 694 -4.17 -7.78 22.18
N LEU A 695 -4.82 -8.15 23.28
CA LEU A 695 -4.56 -9.42 23.98
C LEU A 695 -5.05 -10.61 23.11
N PRO A 696 -4.37 -11.77 23.14
CA PRO A 696 -3.16 -12.10 23.92
C PRO A 696 -1.84 -11.78 23.19
N TYR A 697 -1.85 -11.06 22.04
CA TYR A 697 -0.67 -10.87 21.22
C TYR A 697 0.31 -9.86 21.80
N ALA A 698 -0.21 -8.69 22.23
CA ALA A 698 0.57 -7.65 22.90
C ALA A 698 -0.26 -6.92 23.93
N SER A 699 0.39 -6.36 24.95
CA SER A 699 -0.26 -5.43 25.87
C SER A 699 -0.50 -4.11 25.13
N PRO A 700 -1.77 -3.68 24.94
CA PRO A 700 -2.03 -2.41 24.29
C PRO A 700 -1.50 -1.25 25.13
N VAL A 701 -0.88 -0.28 24.45
CA VAL A 701 -0.42 0.96 25.07
C VAL A 701 -1.32 2.09 24.56
N TYR A 702 -2.07 2.69 25.48
CA TYR A 702 -2.89 3.86 25.20
C TYR A 702 -2.25 5.11 25.81
N GLN A 703 -2.57 6.29 25.27
CA GLN A 703 -2.05 7.56 25.79
C GLN A 703 -2.54 7.84 27.21
N GLU A 704 -3.73 7.36 27.55
CA GLU A 704 -4.30 7.42 28.90
C GLU A 704 -4.62 6.01 29.41
N PRO A 705 -4.51 5.75 30.72
CA PRO A 705 -4.87 4.47 31.30
C PRO A 705 -6.33 4.11 31.03
N CYS A 706 -6.57 2.94 30.49
CA CYS A 706 -7.90 2.38 30.27
C CYS A 706 -8.19 1.28 31.30
N ALA A 707 -9.47 1.10 31.64
CA ALA A 707 -9.89 0.02 32.52
C ALA A 707 -9.53 -1.35 31.91
N ARG A 708 -8.98 -2.24 32.74
CA ARG A 708 -8.56 -3.59 32.30
C ARG A 708 -9.70 -4.36 31.64
N GLU A 709 -10.89 -4.26 32.16
CA GLU A 709 -12.10 -4.90 31.65
C GLU A 709 -12.45 -4.37 30.23
N ALA A 710 -12.28 -3.07 29.98
CA ALA A 710 -12.54 -2.47 28.68
C ALA A 710 -11.50 -2.94 27.64
N VAL A 711 -10.22 -3.04 28.03
CA VAL A 711 -9.15 -3.57 27.18
C VAL A 711 -9.38 -5.05 26.85
N PHE A 712 -9.78 -5.83 27.84
CA PHE A 712 -10.13 -7.25 27.65
C PHE A 712 -11.34 -7.38 26.71
N TYR A 713 -12.39 -6.59 26.94
CA TYR A 713 -13.58 -6.59 26.09
C TYR A 713 -13.26 -6.21 24.64
N LEU A 714 -12.42 -5.21 24.41
CA LEU A 714 -11.94 -4.84 23.08
C LEU A 714 -11.19 -5.99 22.43
N SER A 715 -10.24 -6.61 23.13
CA SER A 715 -9.42 -7.71 22.60
C SER A 715 -10.28 -8.91 22.22
N ARG A 716 -11.22 -9.29 23.08
CA ARG A 716 -12.21 -10.33 22.79
C ARG A 716 -13.04 -10.00 21.55
N THR A 717 -13.56 -8.77 21.47
CA THR A 717 -14.37 -8.31 20.33
C THR A 717 -13.60 -8.38 19.01
N CYS A 718 -12.32 -7.99 19.00
CA CYS A 718 -11.47 -8.07 17.82
C CYS A 718 -11.23 -9.51 17.37
N LEU A 719 -10.99 -10.43 18.32
CA LEU A 719 -10.80 -11.85 18.01
C LEU A 719 -12.11 -12.50 17.49
N GLU A 720 -13.25 -12.24 18.14
CA GLU A 720 -14.56 -12.72 17.69
C GLU A 720 -14.92 -12.17 16.29
N GLY A 721 -14.64 -10.88 16.03
CA GLY A 721 -14.84 -10.25 14.73
C GLY A 721 -13.92 -10.82 13.65
N ALA A 722 -12.63 -11.00 13.95
CA ALA A 722 -11.70 -11.64 13.02
C ALA A 722 -12.15 -13.06 12.68
N LEU A 723 -12.57 -13.83 13.67
CA LEU A 723 -13.07 -15.19 13.50
C LEU A 723 -14.34 -15.26 12.63
N ASP A 724 -15.32 -14.36 12.85
CA ASP A 724 -16.54 -14.28 12.05
C ASP A 724 -16.22 -13.96 10.57
N ILE A 725 -15.34 -13.00 10.34
CA ILE A 725 -14.93 -12.60 8.98
C ILE A 725 -14.16 -13.75 8.30
N ILE A 726 -13.16 -14.33 8.98
CA ILE A 726 -12.33 -15.42 8.40
C ILE A 726 -13.20 -16.64 8.10
N ARG A 727 -14.06 -17.09 8.99
CA ARG A 727 -14.98 -18.20 8.74
C ARG A 727 -15.90 -17.94 7.56
N THR A 728 -16.41 -16.72 7.44
CA THR A 728 -17.23 -16.33 6.29
C THR A 728 -16.41 -16.36 5.00
N LEU A 729 -15.18 -15.86 5.01
CA LEU A 729 -14.25 -15.94 3.88
C LEU A 729 -13.95 -17.40 3.50
N GLU A 730 -13.68 -18.27 4.46
CA GLU A 730 -13.43 -19.70 4.25
C GLU A 730 -14.62 -20.39 3.57
N GLN A 731 -15.85 -20.08 4.01
CA GLN A 731 -17.09 -20.63 3.42
C GLN A 731 -17.29 -20.14 2.00
N GLU A 732 -17.24 -18.83 1.76
CA GLU A 732 -17.48 -18.24 0.45
C GLU A 732 -16.35 -18.57 -0.54
N TYR A 733 -15.10 -18.65 -0.08
CA TYR A 733 -13.98 -19.10 -0.88
C TYR A 733 -14.14 -20.55 -1.34
N ARG A 734 -14.61 -21.44 -0.43
CA ARG A 734 -14.90 -22.83 -0.78
C ARG A 734 -16.02 -22.95 -1.80
N ILE A 735 -17.06 -22.13 -1.69
CA ILE A 735 -18.17 -22.10 -2.66
C ILE A 735 -17.67 -21.65 -4.03
N LEU A 736 -16.84 -20.60 -4.08
CA LEU A 736 -16.34 -20.03 -5.33
C LEU A 736 -15.32 -20.93 -6.04
N TYR A 737 -14.43 -21.56 -5.27
CA TYR A 737 -13.23 -22.20 -5.82
C TYR A 737 -13.15 -23.71 -5.59
N GLY A 738 -14.08 -24.31 -4.84
CA GLY A 738 -14.07 -25.74 -4.51
C GLY A 738 -12.89 -26.19 -3.65
N ARG A 739 -12.22 -25.27 -2.95
CA ARG A 739 -10.99 -25.52 -2.17
C ARG A 739 -11.11 -24.89 -0.79
N ASN A 740 -10.36 -25.41 0.18
CA ASN A 740 -10.28 -24.80 1.51
C ASN A 740 -9.34 -23.59 1.48
N LEU A 741 -9.72 -22.51 2.17
CA LEU A 741 -8.89 -21.36 2.42
C LEU A 741 -7.94 -21.66 3.59
N THR A 742 -6.74 -22.09 3.28
CA THR A 742 -5.66 -22.37 4.25
C THR A 742 -4.75 -21.15 4.40
N LEU A 743 -3.84 -21.16 5.37
CA LEU A 743 -2.88 -20.08 5.56
C LEU A 743 -2.04 -19.83 4.30
N SER A 744 -1.59 -20.87 3.61
CA SER A 744 -0.84 -20.73 2.35
C SER A 744 -1.64 -20.06 1.23
N ARG A 745 -2.98 -20.07 1.33
CA ARG A 745 -3.90 -19.46 0.36
C ARG A 745 -4.58 -18.18 0.86
N LEU A 746 -4.31 -17.78 2.08
CA LEU A 746 -4.91 -16.59 2.66
C LEU A 746 -4.70 -15.31 1.81
N PRO A 747 -3.55 -15.13 1.11
CA PRO A 747 -3.37 -14.03 0.16
C PRO A 747 -4.35 -14.01 -1.02
N GLU A 748 -5.02 -15.14 -1.33
CA GLU A 748 -6.07 -15.19 -2.36
C GLU A 748 -7.39 -14.55 -1.89
N ALA A 749 -7.59 -14.36 -0.59
CA ALA A 749 -8.80 -13.78 0.00
C ALA A 749 -8.53 -12.43 0.69
N VAL A 750 -7.34 -12.23 1.22
CA VAL A 750 -6.92 -11.02 1.95
C VAL A 750 -5.71 -10.39 1.25
N ILE A 751 -5.71 -9.07 1.05
CA ILE A 751 -4.70 -8.38 0.22
C ILE A 751 -3.28 -8.44 0.80
N LEU A 752 -3.11 -8.24 2.08
CA LEU A 752 -1.81 -8.27 2.78
C LEU A 752 -1.98 -8.94 4.14
N PRO A 753 -2.28 -10.24 4.17
CA PRO A 753 -2.47 -10.95 5.42
C PRO A 753 -1.17 -11.03 6.21
N LEU A 754 -1.28 -10.90 7.54
CA LEU A 754 -0.15 -11.03 8.45
C LEU A 754 -0.41 -12.16 9.45
N CYS A 755 0.59 -12.99 9.70
CA CYS A 755 0.52 -13.98 10.78
C CYS A 755 0.86 -13.32 12.12
N PRO A 756 0.02 -13.43 13.15
CA PRO A 756 0.30 -12.88 14.47
C PRO A 756 1.60 -13.45 15.06
N ASP A 757 2.47 -12.56 15.54
CA ASP A 757 3.73 -12.91 16.21
C ASP A 757 3.66 -12.47 17.68
N LYS A 758 3.74 -13.44 18.60
CA LYS A 758 3.70 -13.17 20.05
C LYS A 758 5.11 -12.93 20.65
N GLY A 759 6.09 -12.58 19.82
CA GLY A 759 7.49 -12.46 20.25
C GLY A 759 8.25 -13.80 20.32
N THR A 760 7.61 -14.92 20.03
CA THR A 760 8.12 -16.28 20.26
C THR A 760 8.42 -17.09 19.00
N CYS A 761 8.39 -16.48 17.80
CA CYS A 761 8.54 -17.19 16.52
C CYS A 761 7.58 -18.39 16.43
N LEU A 762 6.29 -18.14 16.44
CA LEU A 762 5.29 -19.19 16.29
C LEU A 762 5.41 -19.89 14.93
N HIS A 763 5.36 -21.23 14.95
CA HIS A 763 5.25 -22.01 13.74
C HIS A 763 3.77 -22.22 13.39
N TYR A 764 3.43 -21.93 12.16
CA TYR A 764 2.09 -22.14 11.61
C TYR A 764 2.12 -23.25 10.57
N ASP A 765 1.14 -24.16 10.62
CA ASP A 765 0.94 -25.13 9.54
C ASP A 765 0.26 -24.43 8.36
N PRO A 766 0.92 -24.36 7.18
CA PRO A 766 0.37 -23.69 5.99
C PRO A 766 -0.92 -24.34 5.46
N ASN A 767 -1.21 -25.60 5.87
CA ASN A 767 -2.38 -26.37 5.44
C ASN A 767 -3.61 -26.18 6.34
N LEU A 768 -3.45 -25.54 7.49
CA LEU A 768 -4.57 -25.22 8.37
C LEU A 768 -5.18 -23.87 8.02
N SER A 769 -6.46 -23.70 8.36
CA SER A 769 -7.19 -22.46 8.23
C SER A 769 -6.85 -21.48 9.35
N ALA A 770 -6.93 -20.16 9.06
CA ALA A 770 -6.68 -19.13 10.05
C ALA A 770 -7.70 -19.17 11.22
N SER A 771 -8.93 -19.62 10.97
CA SER A 771 -9.98 -19.77 12.00
C SER A 771 -9.56 -20.69 13.13
N VAL A 772 -8.79 -21.77 12.86
CA VAL A 772 -8.30 -22.70 13.88
C VAL A 772 -7.40 -22.00 14.91
N TYR A 773 -6.53 -21.14 14.43
CA TYR A 773 -5.63 -20.36 15.30
C TYR A 773 -6.37 -19.29 16.09
N LEU A 774 -7.34 -18.60 15.45
CA LEU A 774 -8.17 -17.60 16.12
C LEU A 774 -9.03 -18.22 17.23
N GLU A 775 -9.58 -19.42 17.05
CA GLU A 775 -10.31 -20.14 18.08
C GLU A 775 -9.41 -20.45 19.29
N ASN A 776 -8.22 -20.95 19.06
CA ASN A 776 -7.25 -21.24 20.11
C ASN A 776 -6.83 -19.96 20.87
N ASP A 777 -6.61 -18.86 20.15
CA ASP A 777 -6.22 -17.57 20.74
C ASP A 777 -7.36 -16.96 21.56
N LEU A 778 -8.59 -17.10 21.10
CA LEU A 778 -9.78 -16.68 21.84
C LEU A 778 -9.96 -17.49 23.12
N GLU A 779 -9.81 -18.83 23.06
CA GLU A 779 -9.83 -19.67 24.26
C GLU A 779 -8.72 -19.30 25.25
N GLN A 780 -7.51 -19.05 24.78
CA GLN A 780 -6.40 -18.60 25.60
C GLN A 780 -6.74 -17.28 26.33
N LEU A 781 -7.30 -16.30 25.60
CA LEU A 781 -7.72 -15.03 26.18
C LEU A 781 -8.78 -15.23 27.27
N LEU A 782 -9.79 -16.06 27.03
CA LEU A 782 -10.87 -16.32 27.99
C LEU A 782 -10.36 -16.98 29.27
N ARG A 783 -9.39 -17.90 29.17
CA ARG A 783 -8.75 -18.55 30.33
C ARG A 783 -7.92 -17.58 31.18
N GLN A 784 -7.30 -16.56 30.56
CA GLN A 784 -6.52 -15.56 31.31
C GLN A 784 -7.38 -14.62 32.16
N ASN A 785 -8.68 -14.57 31.92
CA ASN A 785 -9.62 -13.73 32.65
C ASN A 785 -10.44 -14.49 33.73
N GLN A 786 -10.28 -15.81 33.81
CA GLN A 786 -10.77 -16.64 34.91
C GLN A 786 -9.76 -16.64 36.08
#